data_9552f1dd007e1174d96b04260a8fe897
#
_entry.id   9552f1dd007e1174d96b04260a8fe897
#
_cell.length_a   1.000
_cell.length_b   1.000
_cell.length_c   1.000
_cell.angle_alpha   90.00
_cell.angle_beta   90.00
_cell.angle_gamma   90.00
#
_symmetry.space_group_name_H-M   'P 1'
#
loop_
_entity.id
_entity.type
_entity.pdbx_description
1 polymer ?
#
loop_
_entity_poly.entity_id
_entity_poly.type
_entity_poly.pdbx_seq_one_letter_code
_entity_poly.pdbx_strand_id
1 'polypeptide(L)'
;MTAAEDLSEALYLKLIDHISTLLKALARGADDPSLATAQAEAQSKLREIEQALTKAINELKDNAEHKTFTVAFYGETNAGKSTLIETLRILLRENTKREQRQRFLALQQQSGLSEEALQALETEIESLVSRLAQAESETAAVDARHDQRQVEQQLQEDALRARIEEQKRSAGLIQRIINLLRKLPEEIALVQLQAGASVLPLQRETELTRLRQHSEEIQSRLGETRQQHATALDNLQQLAAFEDGSIIGDGRADFTRQTQAYAFESEGQHFQLLDVPGIEGDERKVSEQINNAVKRAHAVFYVTAKAAPPQTGDAGRPGTLEKIQAQLGAQTEVWTLYNKRITNPMALQKPALISPDEQASLDDLDQIMRKQLGEHYQRSMTLCALPAFYAAADCLVPRSTIATSRKKFLDAMAPGELLEKSGVKQFYRHLTRDLVTNVQAKIRRSNMNKVQLAVTDVCSEVKAIQVAQFAPLAKKLHEEAENACHQLQIAFKSLNSRLSNAGEQAIGEFEDAVRNRVYDRIDDDISNDDFKEALEQALQSEQSALQEKLPTALDKQVEQFQKSVSEIVQRFEAHAKDLLAGYSQIGKARLAGDFSLNVNIDNGINVVGLLASLAGGAVLFWNPAGWVLMSIGVATLLVGLAKAVWSFFDSDYKKGQQRKATDNNLENACEAIRDSFRETLAQELPPLEEKIEQIRTVLRQPALQARHINQKLDAAHLGLKKIASDLKA
;
A
#
# COMPACT_ATOMS: atom_id res chain seq x y z
N MET A 1 31.37 18.07 7.70
CA MET A 1 30.35 18.43 6.70
C MET A 1 31.07 19.06 5.51
N THR A 2 30.89 18.53 4.32
CA THR A 2 31.54 19.09 3.12
C THR A 2 30.60 20.14 2.49
N ALA A 3 31.14 21.11 1.77
CA ALA A 3 30.34 22.17 1.09
C ALA A 3 29.24 21.65 0.18
N ALA A 4 29.32 20.39 -0.27
CA ALA A 4 28.27 19.72 -1.07
C ALA A 4 27.08 19.22 -0.25
N GLU A 5 27.28 18.85 1.02
CA GLU A 5 26.20 18.47 1.94
C GLU A 5 25.35 19.68 2.31
N ASP A 6 26.03 20.80 2.68
CA ASP A 6 25.36 22.05 3.02
C ASP A 6 24.50 22.57 1.84
N LEU A 7 24.98 22.40 0.60
CA LEU A 7 24.26 22.85 -0.59
C LEU A 7 23.01 21.98 -0.89
N SER A 8 23.12 20.65 -0.72
CA SER A 8 22.01 19.72 -0.93
C SER A 8 20.93 19.85 0.13
N GLU A 9 21.32 19.89 1.39
CA GLU A 9 20.40 20.09 2.52
C GLU A 9 19.69 21.45 2.43
N ALA A 10 20.43 22.50 2.06
CA ALA A 10 19.88 23.82 1.81
C ALA A 10 18.83 23.85 0.69
N LEU A 11 18.92 22.98 -0.32
CA LEU A 11 17.93 22.85 -1.39
C LEU A 11 16.60 22.26 -0.88
N TYR A 12 16.66 21.20 -0.06
CA TYR A 12 15.46 20.62 0.57
C TYR A 12 14.75 21.64 1.46
N LEU A 13 15.49 22.36 2.28
CA LEU A 13 14.95 23.40 3.17
C LEU A 13 14.35 24.57 2.41
N LYS A 14 14.99 25.05 1.35
CA LYS A 14 14.46 26.09 0.46
C LYS A 14 13.17 25.65 -0.22
N LEU A 15 13.06 24.40 -0.64
CA LEU A 15 11.87 23.86 -1.28
C LEU A 15 10.71 23.78 -0.29
N ILE A 16 10.95 23.28 0.93
CA ILE A 16 9.95 23.25 2.01
C ILE A 16 9.45 24.66 2.29
N ASP A 17 10.36 25.62 2.42
CA ASP A 17 10.01 27.04 2.65
C ASP A 17 9.20 27.64 1.50
N HIS A 18 9.56 27.33 0.26
CA HIS A 18 8.80 27.80 -0.93
C HIS A 18 7.39 27.19 -0.97
N ILE A 19 7.24 25.89 -0.70
CA ILE A 19 5.93 25.22 -0.62
C ILE A 19 5.12 25.82 0.53
N SER A 20 5.71 25.97 1.71
CA SER A 20 5.08 26.57 2.89
C SER A 20 4.62 28.01 2.60
N THR A 21 5.46 28.82 1.98
CA THR A 21 5.14 30.19 1.60
C THR A 21 3.98 30.25 0.60
N LEU A 22 3.98 29.39 -0.44
CA LEU A 22 2.89 29.28 -1.40
C LEU A 22 1.56 28.93 -0.70
N LEU A 23 1.56 27.84 0.08
CA LEU A 23 0.34 27.35 0.72
C LEU A 23 -0.17 28.32 1.79
N LYS A 24 0.69 28.98 2.55
CA LYS A 24 0.33 30.04 3.49
C LYS A 24 -0.22 31.29 2.79
N ALA A 25 0.32 31.67 1.62
CA ALA A 25 -0.22 32.77 0.83
C ALA A 25 -1.64 32.46 0.33
N LEU A 26 -1.88 31.22 -0.15
CA LEU A 26 -3.20 30.77 -0.57
C LEU A 26 -4.18 30.62 0.61
N ALA A 27 -3.67 30.32 1.82
CA ALA A 27 -4.47 30.23 3.04
C ALA A 27 -4.92 31.60 3.56
N ARG A 28 -4.33 32.73 3.15
CA ARG A 28 -4.78 34.08 3.51
C ARG A 28 -6.15 34.35 2.91
N GLY A 29 -7.08 34.86 3.75
CA GLY A 29 -8.49 34.92 3.45
C GLY A 29 -8.93 36.08 2.61
N ALA A 30 -10.17 35.98 2.10
CA ALA A 30 -10.99 37.12 1.74
C ALA A 30 -11.68 37.64 3.02
N ASP A 31 -11.85 38.95 3.12
CA ASP A 31 -12.48 39.59 4.29
C ASP A 31 -14.03 39.44 4.33
N ASP A 32 -14.55 38.37 3.70
CA ASP A 32 -15.98 38.07 3.68
C ASP A 32 -16.39 37.19 4.89
N PRO A 33 -17.13 37.73 5.89
CA PRO A 33 -17.56 36.97 7.04
C PRO A 33 -18.41 35.73 6.69
N SER A 34 -19.15 35.77 5.60
CA SER A 34 -20.00 34.65 5.16
C SER A 34 -19.19 33.43 4.67
N LEU A 35 -17.93 33.63 4.32
CA LEU A 35 -16.99 32.60 3.91
C LEU A 35 -16.01 32.17 5.02
N ALA A 36 -16.15 32.70 6.25
CA ALA A 36 -15.20 32.44 7.34
C ALA A 36 -15.01 30.94 7.63
N THR A 37 -16.09 30.18 7.65
CA THR A 37 -16.06 28.72 7.87
C THR A 37 -15.36 27.99 6.71
N ALA A 38 -15.71 28.32 5.48
CA ALA A 38 -15.07 27.75 4.28
C ALA A 38 -13.59 28.12 4.18
N GLN A 39 -13.25 29.34 4.60
CA GLN A 39 -11.86 29.80 4.66
C GLN A 39 -11.05 29.01 5.70
N ALA A 40 -11.62 28.80 6.91
CA ALA A 40 -10.96 27.97 7.94
C ALA A 40 -10.74 26.54 7.46
N GLU A 41 -11.71 25.95 6.78
CA GLU A 41 -11.59 24.61 6.20
C GLU A 41 -10.56 24.56 5.05
N ALA A 42 -10.58 25.53 4.14
CA ALA A 42 -9.56 25.63 3.10
C ALA A 42 -8.15 25.77 3.69
N GLN A 43 -8.00 26.54 4.77
CA GLN A 43 -6.74 26.64 5.52
C GLN A 43 -6.32 25.31 6.14
N SER A 44 -7.27 24.57 6.71
CA SER A 44 -6.99 23.23 7.26
C SER A 44 -6.49 22.28 6.16
N LYS A 45 -7.14 22.25 5.00
CA LYS A 45 -6.73 21.41 3.85
C LYS A 45 -5.36 21.81 3.30
N LEU A 46 -5.10 23.08 3.16
CA LEU A 46 -3.78 23.56 2.73
C LEU A 46 -2.67 23.19 3.73
N ARG A 47 -2.96 23.21 5.04
CA ARG A 47 -2.03 22.74 6.07
C ARG A 47 -1.78 21.22 6.00
N GLU A 48 -2.82 20.42 5.77
CA GLU A 48 -2.67 18.98 5.57
C GLU A 48 -1.76 18.67 4.37
N ILE A 49 -1.93 19.39 3.26
CA ILE A 49 -1.07 19.31 2.07
C ILE A 49 0.37 19.73 2.42
N GLU A 50 0.56 20.83 3.16
CA GLU A 50 1.88 21.30 3.62
C GLU A 50 2.56 20.24 4.50
N GLN A 51 1.84 19.67 5.46
CA GLN A 51 2.36 18.65 6.36
C GLN A 51 2.74 17.37 5.63
N ALA A 52 1.90 16.90 4.71
CA ALA A 52 2.16 15.73 3.90
C ALA A 52 3.42 15.90 3.03
N LEU A 53 3.53 17.03 2.33
CA LEU A 53 4.71 17.34 1.53
C LEU A 53 5.98 17.50 2.37
N THR A 54 5.88 18.23 3.49
CA THR A 54 7.01 18.42 4.40
C THR A 54 7.50 17.10 4.97
N LYS A 55 6.60 16.21 5.36
CA LYS A 55 6.93 14.87 5.84
C LYS A 55 7.64 14.07 4.74
N ALA A 56 7.08 14.02 3.53
CA ALA A 56 7.67 13.30 2.41
C ALA A 56 9.07 13.81 2.04
N ILE A 57 9.24 15.12 1.98
CA ILE A 57 10.54 15.74 1.66
C ILE A 57 11.54 15.48 2.77
N ASN A 58 11.15 15.53 4.05
CA ASN A 58 12.02 15.20 5.17
C ASN A 58 12.43 13.71 5.15
N GLU A 59 11.51 12.78 4.89
CA GLU A 59 11.84 11.36 4.72
C GLU A 59 12.84 11.14 3.57
N LEU A 60 12.68 11.85 2.46
CA LEU A 60 13.63 11.80 1.36
C LEU A 60 14.98 12.41 1.76
N LYS A 61 15.00 13.53 2.49
CA LYS A 61 16.21 14.15 3.01
C LYS A 61 16.96 13.22 3.97
N ASP A 62 16.26 12.61 4.92
CA ASP A 62 16.85 11.72 5.93
C ASP A 62 17.39 10.41 5.32
N ASN A 63 16.78 9.94 4.25
CA ASN A 63 17.22 8.76 3.50
C ASN A 63 18.18 9.08 2.34
N ALA A 64 18.42 10.35 2.02
CA ALA A 64 19.27 10.73 0.91
C ALA A 64 20.74 10.44 1.21
N GLU A 65 21.36 9.64 0.36
CA GLU A 65 22.81 9.45 0.37
C GLU A 65 23.43 10.61 -0.42
N HIS A 66 24.25 11.39 0.26
CA HIS A 66 24.91 12.56 -0.34
C HIS A 66 26.38 12.32 -0.69
N LYS A 67 27.02 11.34 -0.03
CA LYS A 67 28.46 11.04 -0.16
C LYS A 67 28.73 9.81 -0.99
N THR A 68 27.88 8.80 -0.86
CA THR A 68 28.10 7.46 -1.43
C THR A 68 27.13 7.21 -2.57
N PHE A 69 27.67 6.91 -3.74
CA PHE A 69 26.82 6.49 -4.86
C PHE A 69 26.24 5.11 -4.60
N THR A 70 24.93 5.03 -4.45
CA THR A 70 24.22 3.81 -4.07
C THR A 70 23.54 3.17 -5.27
N VAL A 71 23.80 1.89 -5.50
CA VAL A 71 23.25 1.09 -6.58
C VAL A 71 22.43 -0.04 -5.98
N ALA A 72 21.18 -0.18 -6.36
CA ALA A 72 20.29 -1.27 -5.89
C ALA A 72 20.14 -2.35 -6.97
N PHE A 73 20.21 -3.61 -6.55
CA PHE A 73 19.83 -4.76 -7.36
C PHE A 73 18.43 -5.20 -6.98
N TYR A 74 17.47 -4.88 -7.82
CA TYR A 74 16.05 -5.11 -7.67
C TYR A 74 15.59 -6.15 -8.68
N GLY A 75 14.60 -6.98 -8.40
CA GLY A 75 14.07 -7.93 -9.40
C GLY A 75 13.47 -9.19 -8.79
N GLU A 76 13.14 -10.13 -9.68
CA GLU A 76 12.44 -11.37 -9.34
C GLU A 76 13.21 -12.21 -8.31
N THR A 77 12.48 -13.03 -7.54
CA THR A 77 13.09 -14.03 -6.66
C THR A 77 13.84 -15.05 -7.53
N ASN A 78 14.99 -15.52 -7.07
CA ASN A 78 15.85 -16.46 -7.82
C ASN A 78 16.39 -15.95 -9.17
N ALA A 79 16.31 -14.67 -9.48
CA ALA A 79 16.95 -14.07 -10.66
C ALA A 79 18.50 -14.03 -10.57
N GLY A 80 19.07 -14.46 -9.43
CA GLY A 80 20.52 -14.53 -9.24
C GLY A 80 21.18 -13.22 -8.78
N LYS A 81 20.43 -12.32 -8.16
CA LYS A 81 20.93 -11.07 -7.56
C LYS A 81 22.08 -11.31 -6.59
N SER A 82 21.86 -12.14 -5.58
CA SER A 82 22.88 -12.45 -4.56
C SER A 82 24.11 -13.17 -5.15
N THR A 83 23.94 -14.00 -6.19
CA THR A 83 25.06 -14.62 -6.92
C THR A 83 25.91 -13.56 -7.63
N LEU A 84 25.27 -12.58 -8.28
CA LEU A 84 25.96 -11.48 -8.93
C LEU A 84 26.68 -10.59 -7.93
N ILE A 85 26.02 -10.24 -6.84
CA ILE A 85 26.58 -9.40 -5.76
C ILE A 85 27.77 -10.11 -5.12
N GLU A 86 27.66 -11.40 -4.83
CA GLU A 86 28.78 -12.17 -4.26
C GLU A 86 29.99 -12.19 -5.22
N THR A 87 29.74 -12.38 -6.52
CA THR A 87 30.78 -12.28 -7.53
C THR A 87 31.46 -10.92 -7.53
N LEU A 88 30.68 -9.85 -7.46
CA LEU A 88 31.21 -8.47 -7.40
C LEU A 88 31.98 -8.21 -6.10
N ARG A 89 31.52 -8.70 -4.96
CA ARG A 89 32.22 -8.61 -3.67
C ARG A 89 33.62 -9.25 -3.74
N ILE A 90 33.70 -10.39 -4.41
CA ILE A 90 34.98 -11.07 -4.61
C ILE A 90 35.88 -10.26 -5.56
N LEU A 91 35.37 -9.88 -6.74
CA LEU A 91 36.14 -9.18 -7.78
C LEU A 91 36.60 -7.78 -7.33
N LEU A 92 35.76 -7.06 -6.60
CA LEU A 92 36.05 -5.72 -6.06
C LEU A 92 36.78 -5.76 -4.72
N ARG A 93 37.06 -6.94 -4.18
CA ARG A 93 37.74 -7.13 -2.89
C ARG A 93 37.06 -6.36 -1.75
N GLU A 94 35.74 -6.48 -1.68
CA GLU A 94 34.93 -5.85 -0.63
C GLU A 94 35.46 -6.22 0.76
N ASN A 95 35.51 -5.27 1.69
CA ASN A 95 36.24 -5.40 2.95
C ASN A 95 35.74 -6.58 3.80
N THR A 96 34.40 -6.72 3.98
CA THR A 96 33.85 -7.81 4.79
C THR A 96 34.09 -9.18 4.13
N LYS A 97 34.04 -9.24 2.78
CA LYS A 97 34.36 -10.45 2.02
C LYS A 97 35.83 -10.82 2.14
N ARG A 98 36.71 -9.82 2.09
CA ARG A 98 38.13 -10.07 2.27
C ARG A 98 38.43 -10.64 3.67
N GLU A 99 37.80 -10.11 4.70
CA GLU A 99 37.92 -10.65 6.07
C GLU A 99 37.37 -12.07 6.18
N GLN A 100 36.22 -12.35 5.57
CA GLN A 100 35.64 -13.70 5.52
C GLN A 100 36.59 -14.69 4.86
N ARG A 101 37.17 -14.33 3.72
CA ARG A 101 38.17 -15.18 3.01
C ARG A 101 39.45 -15.39 3.82
N GLN A 102 39.93 -14.37 4.53
CA GLN A 102 41.06 -14.53 5.43
C GLN A 102 40.78 -15.49 6.59
N ARG A 103 39.58 -15.41 7.18
CA ARG A 103 39.13 -16.35 8.22
C ARG A 103 38.99 -17.77 7.69
N PHE A 104 38.42 -17.93 6.50
CA PHE A 104 38.31 -19.22 5.85
C PHE A 104 39.70 -19.86 5.66
N LEU A 105 40.63 -19.15 5.05
CA LEU A 105 42.00 -19.65 4.83
C LEU A 105 42.74 -19.97 6.11
N ALA A 106 42.60 -19.12 7.15
CA ALA A 106 43.21 -19.39 8.46
C ALA A 106 42.67 -20.66 9.10
N LEU A 107 41.32 -20.87 9.10
CA LEU A 107 40.71 -22.07 9.64
C LEU A 107 41.08 -23.31 8.82
N GLN A 108 41.08 -23.20 7.49
CA GLN A 108 41.47 -24.29 6.60
C GLN A 108 42.92 -24.74 6.86
N GLN A 109 43.84 -23.76 7.01
CA GLN A 109 45.25 -24.04 7.30
C GLN A 109 45.45 -24.63 8.71
N GLN A 110 44.78 -24.08 9.73
CA GLN A 110 44.85 -24.55 11.10
C GLN A 110 44.32 -25.99 11.25
N SER A 111 43.29 -26.34 10.53
CA SER A 111 42.65 -27.66 10.61
C SER A 111 43.18 -28.66 9.57
N GLY A 112 44.10 -28.27 8.70
CA GLY A 112 44.69 -29.14 7.65
C GLY A 112 43.63 -29.66 6.67
N LEU A 113 42.56 -28.96 6.45
CA LEU A 113 41.40 -29.40 5.67
C LEU A 113 41.61 -29.16 4.19
N SER A 114 42.17 -30.21 3.51
CA SER A 114 42.17 -30.27 2.07
C SER A 114 41.40 -31.48 1.58
N GLU A 115 41.05 -31.52 0.29
CA GLU A 115 40.35 -32.66 -0.32
C GLU A 115 41.24 -33.92 -0.24
N GLU A 116 42.56 -33.77 -0.47
CA GLU A 116 43.56 -34.83 -0.38
C GLU A 116 43.67 -35.37 1.05
N ALA A 117 43.66 -34.50 2.08
CA ALA A 117 43.72 -34.91 3.47
C ALA A 117 42.50 -35.73 3.90
N LEU A 118 41.31 -35.31 3.50
CA LEU A 118 40.06 -36.05 3.75
C LEU A 118 40.05 -37.41 3.05
N GLN A 119 40.48 -37.44 1.81
CA GLN A 119 40.58 -38.69 1.02
C GLN A 119 41.64 -39.64 1.63
N ALA A 120 42.75 -39.14 2.13
CA ALA A 120 43.76 -39.91 2.84
C ALA A 120 43.21 -40.57 4.11
N LEU A 121 42.46 -39.81 4.93
CA LEU A 121 41.80 -40.38 6.14
C LEU A 121 40.78 -41.46 5.77
N GLU A 122 39.94 -41.24 4.76
CA GLU A 122 38.98 -42.26 4.30
C GLU A 122 39.66 -43.51 3.79
N THR A 123 40.74 -43.38 2.98
CA THR A 123 41.51 -44.50 2.46
C THR A 123 42.18 -45.26 3.61
N GLU A 124 42.72 -44.56 4.59
CA GLU A 124 43.30 -45.21 5.82
C GLU A 124 42.22 -45.94 6.61
N ILE A 125 41.02 -45.38 6.79
CA ILE A 125 39.89 -46.06 7.46
C ILE A 125 39.53 -47.35 6.72
N GLU A 126 39.38 -47.30 5.39
CA GLU A 126 39.07 -48.50 4.57
C GLU A 126 40.14 -49.55 4.70
N SER A 127 41.43 -49.14 4.66
CA SER A 127 42.56 -50.03 4.83
C SER A 127 42.57 -50.70 6.19
N LEU A 128 42.33 -49.92 7.28
CA LEU A 128 42.28 -50.46 8.66
C LEU A 128 41.08 -51.39 8.86
N VAL A 129 39.92 -51.08 8.31
CA VAL A 129 38.74 -51.97 8.34
C VAL A 129 39.04 -53.29 7.65
N SER A 130 39.66 -53.27 6.47
CA SER A 130 40.07 -54.51 5.76
C SER A 130 41.07 -55.32 6.57
N ARG A 131 42.09 -54.69 7.17
CA ARG A 131 43.09 -55.35 8.01
C ARG A 131 42.48 -55.95 9.28
N LEU A 132 41.51 -55.25 9.90
CA LEU A 132 40.80 -55.79 11.09
C LEU A 132 40.00 -57.03 10.72
N ALA A 133 39.26 -57.02 9.64
CA ALA A 133 38.50 -58.18 9.17
C ALA A 133 39.44 -59.39 8.85
N GLN A 134 40.64 -59.10 8.28
CA GLN A 134 41.65 -60.16 8.09
C GLN A 134 42.19 -60.71 9.39
N ALA A 135 42.54 -59.89 10.38
CA ALA A 135 43.01 -60.34 11.66
C ALA A 135 41.97 -61.18 12.44
N GLU A 136 40.69 -60.78 12.36
CA GLU A 136 39.56 -61.54 12.96
C GLU A 136 39.41 -62.90 12.27
N SER A 137 39.54 -62.94 10.91
CA SER A 137 39.53 -64.20 10.13
C SER A 137 40.69 -65.09 10.49
N GLU A 138 41.88 -64.53 10.63
CA GLU A 138 43.09 -65.28 11.08
C GLU A 138 42.91 -65.83 12.49
N THR A 139 42.36 -65.04 13.41
CA THR A 139 42.06 -65.52 14.77
C THR A 139 41.09 -66.69 14.78
N ALA A 140 40.01 -66.61 14.02
CA ALA A 140 39.03 -67.68 13.86
C ALA A 140 39.66 -68.95 13.23
N ALA A 141 40.54 -68.78 12.26
CA ALA A 141 41.25 -69.88 11.59
C ALA A 141 42.26 -70.62 12.51
N VAL A 142 42.94 -69.84 13.36
CA VAL A 142 43.83 -70.37 14.40
C VAL A 142 43.02 -71.16 15.40
N ASP A 143 41.93 -70.61 15.91
CA ASP A 143 41.05 -71.28 16.85
C ASP A 143 40.52 -72.62 16.30
N ALA A 144 39.96 -72.57 15.09
CA ALA A 144 39.46 -73.79 14.43
C ALA A 144 40.57 -74.83 14.21
N ARG A 145 41.80 -74.43 13.86
CA ARG A 145 42.95 -75.31 13.69
C ARG A 145 43.34 -75.98 15.03
N HIS A 146 43.36 -75.21 16.09
CA HIS A 146 43.67 -75.77 17.45
C HIS A 146 42.55 -76.70 17.89
N ASP A 147 41.30 -76.37 17.72
CA ASP A 147 40.18 -77.24 18.04
C ASP A 147 40.25 -78.59 17.26
N GLN A 148 40.56 -78.51 15.97
CA GLN A 148 40.73 -79.70 15.13
C GLN A 148 41.87 -80.55 15.62
N ARG A 149 43.04 -79.98 15.94
CA ARG A 149 44.20 -80.71 16.53
C ARG A 149 43.86 -81.37 17.82
N GLN A 150 43.12 -80.73 18.70
CA GLN A 150 42.67 -81.25 19.96
C GLN A 150 41.75 -82.49 19.78
N VAL A 151 40.82 -82.40 18.85
CA VAL A 151 39.94 -83.51 18.44
C VAL A 151 40.74 -84.70 17.90
N GLU A 152 41.65 -84.46 16.95
CA GLU A 152 42.53 -85.47 16.38
C GLU A 152 43.38 -86.16 17.45
N GLN A 153 43.93 -85.37 18.36
CA GLN A 153 44.74 -85.87 19.45
C GLN A 153 43.92 -86.73 20.43
N GLN A 154 42.70 -86.30 20.74
CA GLN A 154 41.78 -87.08 21.64
C GLN A 154 41.41 -88.44 20.96
N LEU A 155 41.14 -88.42 19.66
CA LEU A 155 40.89 -89.65 18.85
C LEU A 155 42.07 -90.61 18.90
N GLN A 156 43.32 -90.08 18.76
CA GLN A 156 44.54 -90.89 18.84
C GLN A 156 44.74 -91.45 20.25
N GLU A 157 44.48 -90.66 21.32
CA GLU A 157 44.55 -91.14 22.65
C GLU A 157 43.56 -92.32 22.94
N ASP A 158 42.31 -92.10 22.49
CA ASP A 158 41.27 -93.13 22.68
C ASP A 158 41.57 -94.39 21.95
N ALA A 159 42.14 -94.27 20.67
CA ALA A 159 42.60 -95.39 19.88
C ALA A 159 43.77 -96.12 20.55
N LEU A 160 44.74 -95.39 21.11
CA LEU A 160 45.86 -96.04 21.86
C LEU A 160 45.37 -96.70 23.16
N ARG A 161 44.45 -96.09 23.95
CA ARG A 161 43.84 -96.70 25.14
C ARG A 161 43.09 -97.96 24.76
N ALA A 162 42.33 -98.01 23.69
CA ALA A 162 41.62 -99.16 23.23
C ALA A 162 42.61 -100.32 22.87
N ARG A 163 43.71 -99.97 22.16
CA ARG A 163 44.78 -101.00 21.81
C ARG A 163 45.50 -101.51 23.06
N ILE A 164 45.81 -100.68 24.02
CA ILE A 164 46.42 -101.08 25.29
C ILE A 164 45.46 -101.98 26.09
N GLU A 165 44.19 -101.68 26.12
CA GLU A 165 43.23 -102.60 26.73
C GLU A 165 43.07 -103.91 26.09
N GLU A 166 43.04 -103.94 24.72
CA GLU A 166 42.96 -105.15 23.91
C GLU A 166 44.18 -106.00 24.13
N GLN A 167 45.41 -105.46 24.08
CA GLN A 167 46.65 -106.16 24.36
C GLN A 167 46.70 -106.68 25.82
N LYS A 168 46.22 -105.91 26.79
CA LYS A 168 46.12 -106.34 28.18
C LYS A 168 45.09 -107.49 28.42
N ARG A 169 44.00 -107.54 27.64
CA ARG A 169 42.96 -108.57 27.65
C ARG A 169 43.43 -109.87 26.95
N SER A 170 44.12 -109.74 25.84
CA SER A 170 44.61 -110.91 25.01
C SER A 170 45.92 -111.52 25.52
N ALA A 171 46.60 -110.85 26.47
CA ALA A 171 47.87 -111.36 27.08
C ALA A 171 47.73 -112.55 27.97
N GLY A 172 48.47 -113.69 27.64
CA GLY A 172 48.59 -114.83 28.54
C GLY A 172 49.31 -114.54 29.82
N LEU A 173 49.23 -115.46 30.85
CA LEU A 173 49.77 -115.23 32.19
C LEU A 173 51.23 -114.75 32.23
N ILE A 174 52.09 -115.29 31.34
CA ILE A 174 53.53 -114.92 31.29
C ILE A 174 53.68 -113.48 30.72
N GLN A 175 52.89 -113.16 29.72
CA GLN A 175 52.97 -111.88 29.10
C GLN A 175 52.42 -110.77 30.05
N ARG A 176 51.49 -111.05 30.89
CA ARG A 176 50.97 -110.11 31.94
C ARG A 176 52.05 -109.76 32.99
N ILE A 177 52.88 -110.72 33.40
CA ILE A 177 54.01 -110.48 34.28
C ILE A 177 55.11 -109.61 33.62
N ILE A 178 55.41 -109.90 32.32
CA ILE A 178 56.38 -109.09 31.53
C ILE A 178 55.87 -107.68 31.40
N ASN A 179 54.60 -107.51 31.08
CA ASN A 179 53.97 -106.14 30.93
C ASN A 179 53.87 -105.36 32.30
N LEU A 180 53.97 -106.03 33.45
CA LEU A 180 54.07 -105.33 34.74
C LEU A 180 55.49 -104.81 35.00
N LEU A 181 56.53 -105.41 34.37
CA LEU A 181 57.94 -104.99 34.53
C LEU A 181 58.40 -104.05 33.40
N ARG A 182 57.72 -104.08 32.26
CA ARG A 182 58.08 -103.26 31.11
C ARG A 182 56.85 -102.60 30.47
N LYS A 183 56.87 -101.30 30.37
CA LYS A 183 55.73 -100.50 29.76
C LYS A 183 55.56 -100.95 28.28
N LEU A 184 54.32 -101.16 27.87
CA LEU A 184 53.95 -101.34 26.48
C LEU A 184 54.41 -100.19 25.62
N PRO A 185 54.84 -100.44 24.36
CA PRO A 185 55.20 -99.37 23.43
C PRO A 185 54.07 -98.36 23.26
N GLU A 186 52.82 -98.85 23.27
CA GLU A 186 51.60 -98.04 23.18
C GLU A 186 51.40 -97.21 24.44
N GLU A 187 51.76 -97.69 25.64
CA GLU A 187 51.73 -96.94 26.90
C GLU A 187 52.74 -95.73 26.88
N ILE A 188 53.93 -96.00 26.28
CA ILE A 188 54.96 -95.00 26.09
C ILE A 188 54.47 -93.98 25.11
N ALA A 189 53.87 -94.40 23.94
CA ALA A 189 53.29 -93.50 22.95
C ALA A 189 52.14 -92.67 23.55
N LEU A 190 51.29 -93.29 24.41
CA LEU A 190 50.19 -92.51 25.12
C LEU A 190 50.73 -91.38 25.99
N VAL A 191 51.79 -91.76 26.81
CA VAL A 191 52.42 -90.72 27.68
C VAL A 191 53.09 -89.62 26.85
N GLN A 192 53.74 -89.97 25.73
CA GLN A 192 54.32 -88.98 24.80
C GLN A 192 53.23 -88.11 24.23
N LEU A 193 52.13 -88.73 23.78
CA LEU A 193 51.01 -87.98 23.21
C LEU A 193 50.38 -87.07 24.24
N GLN A 194 50.16 -87.51 25.45
CA GLN A 194 49.64 -86.71 26.57
C GLN A 194 50.58 -85.58 26.97
N ALA A 195 51.92 -85.84 26.96
CA ALA A 195 52.89 -84.77 27.16
C ALA A 195 52.82 -83.67 26.04
N GLY A 196 52.61 -84.12 24.82
CA GLY A 196 52.34 -83.15 23.69
C GLY A 196 51.03 -82.42 23.87
N ALA A 197 49.98 -83.13 24.35
CA ALA A 197 48.66 -82.49 24.60
C ALA A 197 48.71 -81.39 25.66
N SER A 198 49.53 -81.49 26.68
CA SER A 198 49.66 -80.47 27.74
C SER A 198 50.28 -79.14 27.21
N VAL A 199 50.96 -79.12 26.06
CA VAL A 199 51.61 -77.96 25.54
C VAL A 199 50.68 -77.19 24.53
N LEU A 200 49.72 -77.88 23.92
CA LEU A 200 48.80 -77.31 22.93
C LEU A 200 47.97 -76.13 23.46
N PRO A 201 47.37 -76.23 24.69
CA PRO A 201 46.63 -75.08 25.19
C PRO A 201 47.47 -73.83 25.38
N LEU A 202 48.69 -73.96 25.83
CA LEU A 202 49.62 -72.87 26.04
C LEU A 202 50.04 -72.22 24.66
N GLN A 203 50.28 -73.07 23.63
CA GLN A 203 50.56 -72.57 22.29
C GLN A 203 49.37 -71.84 21.70
N ARG A 204 48.15 -72.40 21.89
CA ARG A 204 46.89 -71.74 21.50
C ARG A 204 46.77 -70.38 22.14
N GLU A 205 46.90 -70.31 23.45
CA GLU A 205 46.77 -69.07 24.23
C GLU A 205 47.79 -68.01 23.82
N THR A 206 49.03 -68.44 23.58
CA THR A 206 50.12 -67.55 23.15
C THR A 206 49.84 -66.98 21.75
N GLU A 207 49.40 -67.82 20.83
CA GLU A 207 49.09 -67.43 19.44
C GLU A 207 47.85 -66.53 19.35
N LEU A 208 46.79 -66.89 20.09
CA LEU A 208 45.57 -66.08 20.21
C LEU A 208 45.82 -64.71 20.90
N THR A 209 46.64 -64.72 21.96
CA THR A 209 46.97 -63.48 22.65
C THR A 209 47.70 -62.50 21.73
N ARG A 210 48.63 -63.04 20.93
CA ARG A 210 49.35 -62.20 19.97
C ARG A 210 48.41 -61.64 18.87
N LEU A 211 47.48 -62.45 18.36
CA LEU A 211 46.51 -62.03 17.36
C LEU A 211 45.50 -61.00 17.93
N ARG A 212 45.04 -61.22 19.18
CA ARG A 212 44.19 -60.27 19.88
C ARG A 212 44.87 -58.93 20.08
N GLN A 213 46.12 -58.94 20.56
CA GLN A 213 46.88 -57.67 20.69
C GLN A 213 47.02 -56.95 19.35
N HIS A 214 47.30 -57.67 18.27
CA HIS A 214 47.36 -57.09 16.94
C HIS A 214 46.02 -56.53 16.46
N SER A 215 44.91 -57.22 16.75
CA SER A 215 43.54 -56.75 16.48
C SER A 215 43.19 -55.51 17.28
N GLU A 216 43.54 -55.48 18.58
CA GLU A 216 43.33 -54.31 19.47
C GLU A 216 44.16 -53.10 19.00
N GLU A 217 45.40 -53.28 18.53
CA GLU A 217 46.20 -52.21 17.94
C GLU A 217 45.54 -51.59 16.71
N ILE A 218 45.03 -52.48 15.79
CA ILE A 218 44.32 -52.01 14.59
C ILE A 218 43.03 -51.28 14.98
N GLN A 219 42.28 -51.80 15.93
CA GLN A 219 41.01 -51.26 16.40
C GLN A 219 41.23 -49.87 17.06
N SER A 220 42.26 -49.73 17.90
CA SER A 220 42.66 -48.46 18.49
C SER A 220 42.98 -47.42 17.42
N ARG A 221 43.82 -47.79 16.48
CA ARG A 221 44.19 -46.92 15.37
C ARG A 221 43.01 -46.53 14.48
N LEU A 222 42.10 -47.48 14.22
CA LEU A 222 40.83 -47.22 13.52
C LEU A 222 39.96 -46.23 14.26
N GLY A 223 39.86 -46.34 15.60
CA GLY A 223 39.16 -45.42 16.48
C GLY A 223 39.74 -44.01 16.42
N GLU A 224 41.05 -43.88 16.51
CA GLU A 224 41.76 -42.58 16.42
C GLU A 224 41.56 -41.92 15.02
N THR A 225 41.67 -42.70 13.94
CA THR A 225 41.50 -42.19 12.57
C THR A 225 40.06 -41.76 12.31
N ARG A 226 39.06 -42.51 12.82
CA ARG A 226 37.63 -42.14 12.78
C ARG A 226 37.34 -40.89 13.54
N GLN A 227 37.93 -40.70 14.71
CA GLN A 227 37.81 -39.49 15.50
C GLN A 227 38.41 -38.29 14.80
N GLN A 228 39.60 -38.46 14.17
CA GLN A 228 40.20 -37.40 13.34
C GLN A 228 39.30 -37.06 12.16
N HIS A 229 38.71 -38.02 11.48
CA HIS A 229 37.77 -37.77 10.37
C HIS A 229 36.50 -37.08 10.86
N ALA A 230 35.90 -37.46 11.99
CA ALA A 230 34.73 -36.76 12.55
C ALA A 230 35.06 -35.32 12.93
N THR A 231 36.19 -35.05 13.55
CA THR A 231 36.66 -33.70 13.85
C THR A 231 36.87 -32.86 12.57
N ALA A 232 37.41 -33.48 11.52
CA ALA A 232 37.56 -32.83 10.22
C ALA A 232 36.20 -32.45 9.61
N LEU A 233 35.17 -33.30 9.72
CA LEU A 233 33.82 -32.99 9.25
C LEU A 233 33.16 -31.84 10.04
N ASP A 234 33.33 -31.79 11.38
CA ASP A 234 32.84 -30.67 12.19
C ASP A 234 33.53 -29.35 11.81
N ASN A 235 34.81 -29.39 11.56
CA ASN A 235 35.58 -28.22 11.10
C ASN A 235 35.14 -27.76 9.70
N LEU A 236 34.69 -28.64 8.81
CA LEU A 236 34.09 -28.29 7.52
C LEU A 236 32.79 -27.50 7.69
N GLN A 237 31.96 -27.82 8.67
CA GLN A 237 30.76 -27.03 8.96
C GLN A 237 31.10 -25.61 9.44
N GLN A 238 32.16 -25.45 10.23
CA GLN A 238 32.62 -24.11 10.64
C GLN A 238 33.18 -23.30 9.45
N LEU A 239 33.84 -23.93 8.50
CA LEU A 239 34.31 -23.30 7.26
C LEU A 239 33.16 -22.82 6.40
N ALA A 240 32.02 -23.51 6.36
CA ALA A 240 30.87 -23.14 5.55
C ALA A 240 30.31 -21.75 5.88
N ALA A 241 30.48 -21.27 7.10
CA ALA A 241 30.06 -19.91 7.49
C ALA A 241 30.87 -18.81 6.79
N PHE A 242 32.07 -19.11 6.31
CA PHE A 242 32.97 -18.15 5.63
C PHE A 242 33.22 -18.49 4.17
N GLU A 243 32.50 -19.46 3.64
CA GLU A 243 32.62 -19.93 2.25
C GLU A 243 32.25 -18.81 1.25
N ASP A 244 32.91 -18.79 0.09
CA ASP A 244 32.44 -18.02 -1.06
C ASP A 244 31.09 -18.56 -1.51
N GLY A 245 30.10 -17.67 -1.60
CA GLY A 245 28.71 -18.05 -1.89
C GLY A 245 27.80 -18.17 -0.68
N SER A 246 28.27 -17.87 0.53
CA SER A 246 27.46 -17.92 1.77
C SER A 246 26.17 -17.07 1.71
N ILE A 247 26.14 -16.01 0.89
CA ILE A 247 24.93 -15.18 0.65
C ILE A 247 24.05 -15.68 -0.50
N ILE A 248 24.51 -16.70 -1.23
CA ILE A 248 23.74 -17.28 -2.33
C ILE A 248 22.71 -18.24 -1.76
N GLY A 249 21.42 -17.93 -1.93
CA GLY A 249 20.34 -18.77 -1.42
C GLY A 249 20.26 -20.13 -2.07
N ASP A 250 19.72 -21.08 -1.34
CA ASP A 250 19.45 -22.46 -1.77
C ASP A 250 18.23 -22.60 -2.71
N GLY A 251 17.69 -21.48 -3.20
CA GLY A 251 16.50 -21.42 -4.06
C GLY A 251 15.18 -21.25 -3.32
N ARG A 252 15.18 -21.13 -1.99
CA ARG A 252 13.97 -20.81 -1.22
C ARG A 252 13.62 -19.34 -1.34
N ALA A 253 12.31 -19.02 -1.39
CA ALA A 253 11.80 -17.67 -1.64
C ALA A 253 12.19 -16.64 -0.55
N ASP A 254 12.51 -17.08 0.67
CA ASP A 254 12.69 -16.22 1.84
C ASP A 254 14.15 -16.08 2.30
N PHE A 255 15.14 -16.39 1.47
CA PHE A 255 16.54 -16.37 1.89
C PHE A 255 17.04 -14.95 2.19
N THR A 256 16.75 -13.97 1.33
CA THR A 256 17.08 -12.56 1.54
C THR A 256 15.86 -11.83 2.10
N ARG A 257 15.76 -11.76 3.42
CA ARG A 257 14.63 -11.08 4.11
C ARG A 257 14.87 -9.61 4.41
N GLN A 258 16.12 -9.17 4.42
CA GLN A 258 16.52 -7.81 4.71
C GLN A 258 17.47 -7.30 3.65
N THR A 259 17.35 -6.02 3.32
CA THR A 259 18.31 -5.36 2.43
C THR A 259 19.70 -5.35 3.05
N GLN A 260 20.67 -5.90 2.34
CA GLN A 260 22.08 -5.88 2.71
C GLN A 260 22.84 -4.82 1.91
N ALA A 261 23.71 -4.09 2.58
CA ALA A 261 24.53 -3.04 1.97
C ALA A 261 26.01 -3.44 2.00
N TYR A 262 26.66 -3.37 0.85
CA TYR A 262 28.08 -3.68 0.68
C TYR A 262 28.83 -2.46 0.15
N ALA A 263 29.81 -1.97 0.90
CA ALA A 263 30.57 -0.79 0.56
C ALA A 263 31.85 -1.14 -0.25
N PHE A 264 32.10 -0.35 -1.28
CA PHE A 264 33.22 -0.54 -2.20
C PHE A 264 33.97 0.77 -2.41
N GLU A 265 35.26 0.62 -2.75
CA GLU A 265 36.11 1.71 -3.21
C GLU A 265 36.76 1.29 -4.53
N SER A 266 36.61 2.10 -5.56
CA SER A 266 37.26 1.90 -6.85
C SER A 266 37.70 3.24 -7.42
N GLU A 267 38.97 3.32 -7.83
CA GLU A 267 39.59 4.53 -8.40
C GLU A 267 39.34 5.81 -7.56
N GLY A 268 39.34 5.67 -6.22
CA GLY A 268 39.09 6.78 -5.26
C GLY A 268 37.65 7.20 -5.13
N GLN A 269 36.71 6.49 -5.75
CA GLN A 269 35.28 6.71 -5.58
C GLN A 269 34.69 5.67 -4.63
N HIS A 270 33.88 6.15 -3.68
CA HIS A 270 33.13 5.31 -2.75
C HIS A 270 31.73 5.07 -3.31
N PHE A 271 31.35 3.81 -3.41
CA PHE A 271 29.98 3.42 -3.78
C PHE A 271 29.53 2.21 -2.97
N GLN A 272 28.22 1.97 -2.92
CA GLN A 272 27.67 0.80 -2.25
C GLN A 272 26.66 0.08 -3.14
N LEU A 273 26.60 -1.24 -2.98
CA LEU A 273 25.62 -2.09 -3.61
C LEU A 273 24.60 -2.55 -2.56
N LEU A 274 23.34 -2.46 -2.90
CA LEU A 274 22.23 -2.96 -2.08
C LEU A 274 21.69 -4.27 -2.68
N ASP A 275 21.75 -5.35 -1.90
CA ASP A 275 21.02 -6.60 -2.22
C ASP A 275 19.60 -6.47 -1.68
N VAL A 276 18.66 -6.26 -2.58
CA VAL A 276 17.24 -6.04 -2.24
C VAL A 276 16.49 -7.37 -2.32
N PRO A 277 15.59 -7.67 -1.36
CA PRO A 277 14.74 -8.85 -1.42
C PRO A 277 13.99 -8.98 -2.76
N GLY A 278 13.65 -10.22 -3.16
CA GLY A 278 12.91 -10.46 -4.40
C GLY A 278 11.44 -10.00 -4.32
N ILE A 279 10.88 -9.58 -5.46
CA ILE A 279 9.54 -8.96 -5.57
C ILE A 279 8.40 -9.94 -5.26
N GLU A 280 8.63 -11.24 -5.37
CA GLU A 280 7.62 -12.30 -5.27
C GLU A 280 7.45 -12.88 -3.85
N GLY A 281 8.14 -12.33 -2.84
CA GLY A 281 8.02 -12.73 -1.43
C GLY A 281 6.75 -12.22 -0.75
N ASP A 282 6.60 -12.47 0.58
CA ASP A 282 5.46 -11.99 1.40
C ASP A 282 5.33 -10.46 1.28
N GLU A 283 4.40 -10.02 0.40
CA GLU A 283 4.34 -8.68 -0.20
C GLU A 283 4.33 -7.53 0.81
N ARG A 284 3.75 -7.73 2.00
CA ARG A 284 3.61 -6.64 2.97
C ARG A 284 4.87 -6.33 3.76
N LYS A 285 5.65 -7.37 4.14
CA LYS A 285 6.88 -7.20 4.94
C LYS A 285 8.09 -6.80 4.10
N VAL A 286 8.10 -7.22 2.84
CA VAL A 286 9.20 -7.01 1.90
C VAL A 286 9.03 -5.67 1.16
N SER A 287 7.79 -5.21 0.92
CA SER A 287 7.50 -3.97 0.18
C SER A 287 8.12 -2.73 0.82
N GLU A 288 8.06 -2.61 2.15
CA GLU A 288 8.65 -1.47 2.86
C GLU A 288 10.18 -1.44 2.73
N GLN A 289 10.84 -2.60 2.82
CA GLN A 289 12.29 -2.69 2.66
C GLN A 289 12.73 -2.40 1.24
N ILE A 290 11.98 -2.89 0.25
CA ILE A 290 12.22 -2.57 -1.17
C ILE A 290 12.10 -1.06 -1.37
N ASN A 291 11.02 -0.44 -0.91
CA ASN A 291 10.79 1.00 -1.04
C ASN A 291 11.91 1.82 -0.38
N ASN A 292 12.35 1.44 0.81
CA ASN A 292 13.44 2.13 1.50
C ASN A 292 14.78 1.97 0.78
N ALA A 293 15.09 0.78 0.27
CA ALA A 293 16.31 0.54 -0.51
C ALA A 293 16.31 1.34 -1.82
N VAL A 294 15.18 1.35 -2.53
CA VAL A 294 15.01 2.10 -3.78
C VAL A 294 15.05 3.62 -3.53
N LYS A 295 14.46 4.11 -2.43
CA LYS A 295 14.58 5.53 -2.03
C LYS A 295 16.02 5.96 -1.79
N ARG A 296 16.88 5.07 -1.29
CA ARG A 296 18.32 5.33 -1.06
C ARG A 296 19.16 5.22 -2.32
N ALA A 297 18.76 4.40 -3.29
CA ALA A 297 19.50 4.14 -4.51
C ALA A 297 19.52 5.35 -5.46
N HIS A 298 20.64 5.54 -6.20
CA HIS A 298 20.80 6.53 -7.26
C HIS A 298 20.71 5.90 -8.65
N ALA A 299 21.06 4.62 -8.75
CA ALA A 299 20.84 3.79 -9.93
C ALA A 299 20.27 2.44 -9.51
N VAL A 300 19.46 1.83 -10.36
CA VAL A 300 18.83 0.55 -10.09
C VAL A 300 19.05 -0.40 -11.26
N PHE A 301 19.48 -1.62 -10.95
CA PHE A 301 19.51 -2.73 -11.90
C PHE A 301 18.34 -3.66 -11.63
N TYR A 302 17.38 -3.69 -12.54
CA TYR A 302 16.32 -4.70 -12.56
C TYR A 302 16.90 -6.02 -13.08
N VAL A 303 17.02 -7.01 -12.20
CA VAL A 303 17.60 -8.31 -12.51
C VAL A 303 16.50 -9.32 -12.81
N THR A 304 16.53 -9.91 -13.99
CA THR A 304 15.59 -10.96 -14.45
C THR A 304 16.35 -12.18 -14.99
N ALA A 305 15.79 -13.36 -14.76
CA ALA A 305 16.29 -14.60 -15.36
C ALA A 305 15.59 -14.95 -16.70
N LYS A 306 14.64 -14.12 -17.14
CA LYS A 306 13.84 -14.35 -18.35
C LYS A 306 14.16 -13.28 -19.40
N ALA A 307 14.43 -13.71 -20.62
CA ALA A 307 14.50 -12.82 -21.80
C ALA A 307 13.06 -12.53 -22.27
N ALA A 308 12.30 -11.81 -21.47
CA ALA A 308 10.91 -11.47 -21.77
C ALA A 308 10.50 -10.20 -21.01
N PRO A 309 9.56 -9.41 -21.54
CA PRO A 309 8.98 -8.28 -20.82
C PRO A 309 8.36 -8.70 -19.47
N PRO A 310 8.43 -7.83 -18.44
CA PRO A 310 7.74 -8.07 -17.19
C PRO A 310 6.22 -8.21 -17.39
N GLN A 311 5.59 -9.08 -16.61
CA GLN A 311 4.15 -9.33 -16.72
C GLN A 311 3.35 -8.08 -16.30
N THR A 312 2.32 -7.76 -17.09
CA THR A 312 1.28 -6.78 -16.74
C THR A 312 0.25 -7.41 -15.80
N GLY A 313 -0.31 -6.59 -14.89
CA GLY A 313 -1.34 -7.04 -13.95
C GLY A 313 -2.72 -7.14 -14.59
N ASP A 314 -3.62 -7.85 -13.88
CA ASP A 314 -5.04 -7.91 -14.20
C ASP A 314 -5.83 -6.88 -13.38
N ALA A 315 -7.12 -6.68 -13.74
CA ALA A 315 -8.02 -5.77 -13.05
C ALA A 315 -8.11 -6.08 -11.54
N GLY A 316 -7.35 -5.33 -10.71
CA GLY A 316 -7.34 -5.43 -9.25
C GLY A 316 -6.05 -5.96 -8.61
N ARG A 317 -5.07 -6.44 -9.40
CA ARG A 317 -3.74 -6.83 -8.89
C ARG A 317 -2.63 -6.28 -9.80
N PRO A 318 -1.75 -5.40 -9.28
CA PRO A 318 -0.63 -4.87 -10.05
C PRO A 318 0.34 -6.01 -10.41
N GLY A 319 0.72 -6.11 -11.69
CA GLY A 319 1.75 -7.00 -12.16
C GLY A 319 3.16 -6.49 -11.86
N THR A 320 4.16 -7.22 -12.34
CA THR A 320 5.56 -6.84 -12.16
C THR A 320 5.90 -5.51 -12.82
N LEU A 321 5.29 -5.20 -13.97
CA LEU A 321 5.54 -3.96 -14.71
C LEU A 321 5.03 -2.73 -13.95
N GLU A 322 3.81 -2.80 -13.38
CA GLU A 322 3.23 -1.71 -12.58
C GLU A 322 4.00 -1.51 -11.27
N LYS A 323 4.47 -2.60 -10.63
CA LYS A 323 5.35 -2.53 -9.46
C LYS A 323 6.69 -1.84 -9.79
N ILE A 324 7.29 -2.18 -10.93
CA ILE A 324 8.51 -1.52 -11.42
C ILE A 324 8.26 -0.03 -11.62
N GLN A 325 7.17 0.35 -12.27
CA GLN A 325 6.83 1.74 -12.50
C GLN A 325 6.65 2.51 -11.18
N ALA A 326 5.87 1.96 -10.26
CA ALA A 326 5.59 2.61 -8.97
C ALA A 326 6.85 2.81 -8.13
N GLN A 327 7.77 1.84 -8.17
CA GLN A 327 8.98 1.85 -7.33
C GLN A 327 10.17 2.54 -8.00
N LEU A 328 10.35 2.42 -9.31
CA LEU A 328 11.55 2.89 -10.01
C LEU A 328 11.34 4.16 -10.83
N GLY A 329 10.13 4.69 -10.93
CA GLY A 329 9.83 5.87 -11.75
C GLY A 329 10.55 7.17 -11.34
N ALA A 330 11.10 7.21 -10.11
CA ALA A 330 11.86 8.35 -9.59
C ALA A 330 13.39 8.22 -9.77
N GLN A 331 13.88 7.09 -10.25
CA GLN A 331 15.32 6.83 -10.34
C GLN A 331 15.93 7.56 -11.54
N THR A 332 17.19 7.99 -11.38
CA THR A 332 17.92 8.68 -12.47
C THR A 332 18.33 7.72 -13.58
N GLU A 333 18.77 6.54 -13.20
CA GLU A 333 19.23 5.51 -14.12
C GLU A 333 18.65 4.16 -13.73
N VAL A 334 17.86 3.56 -14.62
CA VAL A 334 17.34 2.20 -14.49
C VAL A 334 17.87 1.37 -15.64
N TRP A 335 18.44 0.24 -15.31
CA TRP A 335 19.01 -0.72 -16.24
C TRP A 335 18.31 -2.07 -16.07
N THR A 336 18.17 -2.85 -17.12
CA THR A 336 17.80 -4.27 -16.99
C THR A 336 19.05 -5.14 -17.09
N LEU A 337 19.18 -6.10 -16.16
CA LEU A 337 20.18 -7.15 -16.22
C LEU A 337 19.50 -8.49 -16.50
N TYR A 338 19.63 -8.97 -17.71
CA TYR A 338 19.25 -10.34 -18.04
C TYR A 338 20.37 -11.27 -17.56
N ASN A 339 20.11 -11.97 -16.44
CA ASN A 339 21.02 -12.95 -15.88
C ASN A 339 20.68 -14.34 -16.43
N LYS A 340 21.28 -14.71 -17.55
CA LYS A 340 21.06 -16.00 -18.19
C LYS A 340 21.57 -17.14 -17.30
N ARG A 341 20.70 -18.09 -16.96
CA ARG A 341 21.06 -19.24 -16.14
C ARG A 341 21.82 -20.26 -16.97
N ILE A 342 23.12 -20.42 -16.73
CA ILE A 342 23.98 -21.43 -17.37
C ILE A 342 24.56 -22.35 -16.31
N THR A 343 24.21 -23.63 -16.37
CA THR A 343 24.66 -24.70 -15.46
C THR A 343 25.58 -25.70 -16.12
N ASN A 344 25.74 -25.60 -17.45
CA ASN A 344 26.64 -26.45 -18.25
C ASN A 344 27.69 -25.58 -18.96
N PRO A 345 29.00 -25.77 -18.73
CA PRO A 345 30.05 -24.99 -19.36
C PRO A 345 30.06 -25.02 -20.89
N MET A 346 29.59 -26.11 -21.52
CA MET A 346 29.47 -26.19 -22.97
C MET A 346 28.59 -25.09 -23.58
N ALA A 347 27.62 -24.56 -22.83
CA ALA A 347 26.79 -23.49 -23.32
C ALA A 347 27.56 -22.16 -23.51
N LEU A 348 28.66 -21.94 -22.76
CA LEU A 348 29.54 -20.79 -22.90
C LEU A 348 30.55 -20.90 -24.06
N GLN A 349 30.71 -22.09 -24.68
CA GLN A 349 31.57 -22.25 -25.82
C GLN A 349 30.95 -21.73 -27.12
N LYS A 350 29.63 -21.44 -27.10
CA LYS A 350 28.92 -20.82 -28.23
C LYS A 350 29.48 -19.41 -28.53
N PRO A 351 29.48 -18.98 -29.82
CA PRO A 351 29.98 -17.65 -30.20
C PRO A 351 29.28 -16.49 -29.55
N ALA A 352 27.99 -16.62 -29.26
CA ALA A 352 27.16 -15.61 -28.62
C ALA A 352 26.50 -16.18 -27.36
N LEU A 353 26.40 -15.32 -26.32
CA LEU A 353 25.79 -15.66 -25.04
C LEU A 353 24.26 -15.86 -25.15
N ILE A 354 23.63 -15.14 -26.05
CA ILE A 354 22.18 -15.16 -26.31
C ILE A 354 21.89 -15.54 -27.76
N SER A 355 20.73 -16.15 -27.96
CA SER A 355 20.21 -16.47 -29.31
C SER A 355 19.59 -15.22 -29.96
N PRO A 356 19.36 -15.21 -31.28
CA PRO A 356 18.64 -14.13 -31.96
C PRO A 356 17.22 -13.91 -31.40
N ASP A 357 16.53 -15.00 -31.03
CA ASP A 357 15.17 -14.91 -30.44
C ASP A 357 15.19 -14.28 -29.04
N GLU A 358 16.19 -14.64 -28.22
CA GLU A 358 16.39 -13.99 -26.92
C GLU A 358 16.72 -12.50 -27.09
N GLN A 359 17.51 -12.13 -28.12
CA GLN A 359 17.80 -10.73 -28.41
C GLN A 359 16.54 -9.98 -28.80
N ALA A 360 15.72 -10.52 -29.69
CA ALA A 360 14.44 -9.91 -30.08
C ALA A 360 13.53 -9.70 -28.86
N SER A 361 13.44 -10.68 -27.96
CA SER A 361 12.67 -10.57 -26.73
C SER A 361 13.22 -9.52 -25.75
N LEU A 362 14.54 -9.32 -25.72
CA LEU A 362 15.16 -8.24 -24.93
C LEU A 362 14.93 -6.86 -25.55
N ASP A 363 14.90 -6.78 -26.87
CA ASP A 363 14.58 -5.54 -27.58
C ASP A 363 13.12 -5.12 -27.30
N ASP A 364 12.19 -6.07 -27.27
CA ASP A 364 10.79 -5.83 -26.85
C ASP A 364 10.71 -5.39 -25.38
N LEU A 365 11.47 -6.04 -24.49
CA LEU A 365 11.59 -5.64 -23.08
C LEU A 365 12.07 -4.19 -22.97
N ASP A 366 13.13 -3.83 -23.70
CA ASP A 366 13.69 -2.47 -23.69
C ASP A 366 12.67 -1.43 -24.17
N GLN A 367 11.86 -1.74 -25.19
CA GLN A 367 10.80 -0.87 -25.66
C GLN A 367 9.71 -0.66 -24.59
N ILE A 368 9.26 -1.72 -23.94
CA ILE A 368 8.23 -1.67 -22.89
C ILE A 368 8.75 -0.90 -21.67
N MET A 369 9.96 -1.20 -21.21
CA MET A 369 10.58 -0.50 -20.08
C MET A 369 10.81 0.97 -20.37
N ARG A 370 11.21 1.32 -21.61
CA ARG A 370 11.37 2.72 -22.04
C ARG A 370 10.03 3.45 -22.12
N LYS A 371 8.98 2.78 -22.58
CA LYS A 371 7.62 3.35 -22.58
C LYS A 371 7.14 3.65 -21.15
N GLN A 372 7.51 2.81 -20.19
CA GLN A 372 7.05 2.88 -18.81
C GLN A 372 7.86 3.86 -17.94
N LEU A 373 9.18 3.89 -18.10
CA LEU A 373 10.11 4.66 -17.27
C LEU A 373 10.69 5.89 -18.00
N GLY A 374 10.38 6.05 -19.28
CA GLY A 374 10.82 7.20 -20.08
C GLY A 374 12.35 7.31 -20.19
N GLU A 375 12.85 8.53 -20.00
CA GLU A 375 14.28 8.87 -20.07
C GLU A 375 15.13 8.26 -18.95
N HIS A 376 14.50 7.76 -17.89
CA HIS A 376 15.19 7.11 -16.78
C HIS A 376 15.67 5.70 -17.12
N TYR A 377 15.03 5.04 -18.09
CA TYR A 377 15.45 3.74 -18.57
C TYR A 377 16.56 3.84 -19.59
N GLN A 378 17.64 3.11 -19.36
CA GLN A 378 18.81 3.14 -20.25
C GLN A 378 18.74 2.03 -21.29
N ARG A 379 19.00 0.79 -20.91
CA ARG A 379 18.96 -0.40 -21.76
C ARG A 379 19.08 -1.68 -20.94
N SER A 380 18.93 -2.82 -21.60
CA SER A 380 19.29 -4.12 -21.05
C SER A 380 20.78 -4.44 -21.25
N MET A 381 21.31 -5.23 -20.34
CA MET A 381 22.63 -5.87 -20.42
C MET A 381 22.46 -7.36 -20.10
N THR A 382 23.23 -8.21 -20.83
CA THR A 382 23.20 -9.65 -20.63
C THR A 382 24.45 -10.14 -19.92
N LEU A 383 24.29 -10.99 -18.92
CA LEU A 383 25.38 -11.64 -18.22
C LEU A 383 24.97 -13.02 -17.68
N CYS A 384 25.93 -13.78 -17.18
CA CYS A 384 25.74 -15.05 -16.48
C CYS A 384 26.49 -14.99 -15.14
N ALA A 385 25.77 -14.70 -14.06
CA ALA A 385 26.39 -14.53 -12.75
C ALA A 385 27.02 -15.82 -12.21
N LEU A 386 26.38 -16.99 -12.41
CA LEU A 386 26.85 -18.25 -11.86
C LEU A 386 28.21 -18.73 -12.42
N PRO A 387 28.46 -18.74 -13.72
CA PRO A 387 29.79 -19.03 -14.26
C PRO A 387 30.87 -18.03 -13.82
N ALA A 388 30.52 -16.75 -13.72
CA ALA A 388 31.42 -15.74 -13.23
C ALA A 388 31.76 -15.94 -11.74
N PHE A 389 30.79 -16.35 -10.93
CA PHE A 389 31.01 -16.73 -9.55
C PHE A 389 32.01 -17.89 -9.46
N TYR A 390 31.83 -18.95 -10.25
CA TYR A 390 32.76 -20.08 -10.30
C TYR A 390 34.16 -19.67 -10.71
N ALA A 391 34.30 -18.68 -11.59
CA ALA A 391 35.60 -18.16 -11.99
C ALA A 391 36.29 -17.38 -10.86
N ALA A 392 35.54 -16.69 -10.01
CA ALA A 392 36.03 -15.78 -8.97
C ALA A 392 36.18 -16.45 -7.59
N ALA A 393 35.39 -17.48 -7.31
CA ALA A 393 35.36 -18.17 -6.03
C ALA A 393 36.58 -19.07 -5.84
N ASP A 394 37.30 -18.94 -4.71
CA ASP A 394 38.44 -19.77 -4.34
C ASP A 394 38.27 -20.41 -2.95
N CYS A 395 37.60 -19.74 -2.04
CA CYS A 395 37.37 -20.22 -0.67
C CYS A 395 36.08 -21.05 -0.63
N LEU A 396 36.17 -22.32 -1.04
CA LEU A 396 35.07 -23.27 -1.09
C LEU A 396 35.30 -24.43 -0.16
N VAL A 397 34.25 -24.86 0.51
CA VAL A 397 34.33 -26.06 1.37
C VAL A 397 34.60 -27.29 0.47
N PRO A 398 35.63 -28.10 0.79
CA PRO A 398 35.95 -29.30 0.04
C PRO A 398 34.70 -30.19 -0.13
N ARG A 399 34.51 -30.70 -1.36
CA ARG A 399 33.37 -31.56 -1.75
C ARG A 399 31.98 -30.93 -1.64
N SER A 400 31.87 -29.62 -1.38
CA SER A 400 30.56 -28.94 -1.49
C SER A 400 30.04 -29.02 -2.93
N THR A 401 28.72 -28.89 -3.10
CA THR A 401 28.10 -28.85 -4.43
C THR A 401 28.63 -27.71 -5.29
N ILE A 402 28.96 -26.58 -4.63
CA ILE A 402 29.57 -25.40 -5.27
C ILE A 402 30.97 -25.74 -5.75
N ALA A 403 31.83 -26.36 -4.92
CA ALA A 403 33.20 -26.77 -5.27
C ALA A 403 33.20 -27.78 -6.46
N THR A 404 32.30 -28.74 -6.39
CA THR A 404 32.15 -29.76 -7.47
C THR A 404 31.70 -29.13 -8.79
N SER A 405 30.72 -28.20 -8.73
CA SER A 405 30.24 -27.48 -9.91
C SER A 405 31.30 -26.55 -10.48
N ARG A 406 32.01 -25.82 -9.62
CA ARG A 406 33.17 -25.00 -10.03
C ARG A 406 34.23 -25.79 -10.78
N LYS A 407 34.61 -26.95 -10.27
CA LYS A 407 35.58 -27.83 -10.92
C LYS A 407 35.19 -28.16 -12.37
N LYS A 408 33.90 -28.54 -12.61
CA LYS A 408 33.40 -28.83 -13.96
C LYS A 408 33.56 -27.65 -14.93
N PHE A 409 33.34 -26.40 -14.43
CA PHE A 409 33.52 -25.20 -15.26
C PHE A 409 35.00 -24.89 -15.52
N LEU A 410 35.87 -25.07 -14.53
CA LEU A 410 37.31 -24.82 -14.65
C LEU A 410 38.04 -25.88 -15.47
N ASP A 411 37.55 -27.14 -15.48
CA ASP A 411 38.04 -28.19 -16.35
C ASP A 411 37.74 -27.88 -17.83
N ALA A 412 36.65 -27.16 -18.09
CA ALA A 412 36.24 -26.80 -19.45
C ALA A 412 36.81 -25.47 -19.95
N MET A 413 37.17 -24.54 -19.06
CA MET A 413 37.53 -23.16 -19.44
C MET A 413 38.33 -22.47 -18.34
N ALA A 414 39.36 -21.70 -18.71
CA ALA A 414 40.16 -20.94 -17.79
C ALA A 414 39.33 -19.83 -17.06
N PRO A 415 39.62 -19.48 -15.78
CA PRO A 415 38.87 -18.48 -15.01
C PRO A 415 38.73 -17.12 -15.71
N GLY A 416 39.79 -16.64 -16.35
CA GLY A 416 39.76 -15.36 -17.09
C GLY A 416 38.84 -15.38 -18.30
N GLU A 417 38.78 -16.50 -19.01
CA GLU A 417 37.89 -16.72 -20.16
C GLU A 417 36.43 -16.87 -19.71
N LEU A 418 36.19 -17.56 -18.58
CA LEU A 418 34.87 -17.64 -17.96
C LEU A 418 34.32 -16.26 -17.61
N LEU A 419 35.13 -15.39 -16.98
CA LEU A 419 34.74 -14.02 -16.65
C LEU A 419 34.46 -13.19 -17.91
N GLU A 420 35.21 -13.35 -18.97
CA GLU A 420 34.98 -12.65 -20.25
C GLU A 420 33.66 -13.12 -20.90
N LYS A 421 33.51 -14.44 -21.10
CA LYS A 421 32.34 -15.03 -21.77
C LYS A 421 31.05 -14.92 -20.96
N SER A 422 31.16 -14.83 -19.63
CA SER A 422 29.98 -14.60 -18.79
C SER A 422 29.38 -13.18 -18.93
N GLY A 423 30.03 -12.23 -19.57
CA GLY A 423 29.61 -10.83 -19.65
C GLY A 423 29.85 -10.03 -18.36
N VAL A 424 30.20 -10.67 -17.25
CA VAL A 424 30.38 -10.00 -15.94
C VAL A 424 31.56 -9.05 -15.95
N LYS A 425 32.62 -9.34 -16.71
CA LYS A 425 33.77 -8.43 -16.84
C LYS A 425 33.39 -7.10 -17.52
N GLN A 426 32.49 -7.14 -18.52
CA GLN A 426 31.95 -5.92 -19.13
C GLN A 426 31.07 -5.17 -18.15
N PHE A 427 30.20 -5.85 -17.42
CA PHE A 427 29.36 -5.26 -16.38
C PHE A 427 30.21 -4.66 -15.26
N TYR A 428 31.27 -5.34 -14.81
CA TYR A 428 32.21 -4.81 -13.83
C TYR A 428 32.83 -3.48 -14.29
N ARG A 429 33.29 -3.39 -15.55
CA ARG A 429 33.81 -2.13 -16.10
C ARG A 429 32.76 -1.04 -16.15
N HIS A 430 31.55 -1.39 -16.55
CA HIS A 430 30.43 -0.45 -16.54
C HIS A 430 30.15 0.08 -15.13
N LEU A 431 30.09 -0.80 -14.13
CA LEU A 431 29.83 -0.45 -12.74
C LEU A 431 30.95 0.46 -12.15
N THR A 432 32.23 0.14 -12.43
CA THR A 432 33.39 0.80 -11.80
C THR A 432 33.89 2.03 -12.56
N ARG A 433 33.52 2.21 -13.82
CA ARG A 433 33.96 3.35 -14.63
C ARG A 433 32.80 4.20 -15.11
N ASP A 434 31.91 3.63 -15.92
CA ASP A 434 30.88 4.43 -16.59
C ASP A 434 29.83 4.95 -15.61
N LEU A 435 29.38 4.09 -14.69
CA LEU A 435 28.34 4.43 -13.73
C LEU A 435 28.80 5.43 -12.68
N VAL A 436 30.06 5.32 -12.24
CA VAL A 436 30.64 6.22 -11.23
C VAL A 436 31.23 7.51 -11.81
N THR A 437 31.10 7.73 -13.11
CA THR A 437 31.49 9.01 -13.72
C THR A 437 30.49 10.10 -13.33
N ASN A 438 31.00 11.28 -12.91
CA ASN A 438 30.18 12.41 -12.45
C ASN A 438 29.20 12.08 -11.29
N VAL A 439 29.65 11.26 -10.36
CA VAL A 439 28.88 10.74 -9.21
C VAL A 439 28.10 11.84 -8.50
N GLN A 440 28.72 12.97 -8.17
CA GLN A 440 28.06 14.06 -7.43
C GLN A 440 26.87 14.68 -8.21
N ALA A 441 27.02 14.83 -9.53
CA ALA A 441 25.93 15.32 -10.38
C ALA A 441 24.77 14.29 -10.44
N LYS A 442 25.10 13.00 -10.55
CA LYS A 442 24.10 11.91 -10.56
C LYS A 442 23.36 11.78 -9.24
N ILE A 443 24.06 11.84 -8.11
CA ILE A 443 23.46 11.87 -6.77
C ILE A 443 22.47 13.02 -6.65
N ARG A 444 22.90 14.23 -6.99
CA ARG A 444 22.05 15.42 -6.93
C ARG A 444 20.82 15.27 -7.83
N ARG A 445 20.99 14.87 -9.09
CA ARG A 445 19.88 14.66 -10.03
C ARG A 445 18.91 13.61 -9.54
N SER A 446 19.40 12.47 -9.01
CA SER A 446 18.55 11.41 -8.46
C SER A 446 17.72 11.92 -7.28
N ASN A 447 18.34 12.61 -6.32
CA ASN A 447 17.65 13.14 -5.17
C ASN A 447 16.58 14.18 -5.58
N MET A 448 16.88 15.06 -6.54
CA MET A 448 15.93 16.04 -7.07
C MET A 448 14.74 15.37 -7.81
N ASN A 449 14.99 14.34 -8.61
CA ASN A 449 13.93 13.58 -9.27
C ASN A 449 12.95 12.95 -8.27
N LYS A 450 13.45 12.40 -7.16
CA LYS A 450 12.61 11.82 -6.09
C LYS A 450 11.71 12.89 -5.45
N VAL A 451 12.27 14.07 -5.20
CA VAL A 451 11.50 15.20 -4.66
C VAL A 451 10.44 15.68 -5.67
N GLN A 452 10.83 15.81 -6.95
CA GLN A 452 9.90 16.17 -8.01
C GLN A 452 8.74 15.17 -8.10
N LEU A 453 9.01 13.86 -8.02
CA LEU A 453 7.96 12.86 -8.02
C LEU A 453 7.04 13.03 -6.81
N ALA A 454 7.57 13.17 -5.59
CA ALA A 454 6.76 13.37 -4.39
C ALA A 454 5.85 14.61 -4.50
N VAL A 455 6.35 15.72 -5.04
CA VAL A 455 5.54 16.92 -5.30
C VAL A 455 4.48 16.65 -6.37
N THR A 456 4.82 15.90 -7.42
CA THR A 456 3.90 15.56 -8.52
C THR A 456 2.79 14.62 -8.03
N ASP A 457 3.09 13.66 -7.19
CA ASP A 457 2.13 12.72 -6.61
C ASP A 457 1.10 13.47 -5.76
N VAL A 458 1.56 14.32 -4.84
CA VAL A 458 0.65 15.16 -4.04
C VAL A 458 -0.15 16.13 -4.90
N CYS A 459 0.47 16.73 -5.94
CA CYS A 459 -0.22 17.59 -6.89
C CYS A 459 -1.34 16.84 -7.63
N SER A 460 -1.09 15.59 -8.03
CA SER A 460 -2.06 14.73 -8.71
C SER A 460 -3.21 14.34 -7.78
N GLU A 461 -2.91 14.05 -6.51
CA GLU A 461 -3.90 13.73 -5.48
C GLU A 461 -4.80 14.93 -5.15
N VAL A 462 -4.21 16.13 -4.98
CA VAL A 462 -4.97 17.37 -4.82
C VAL A 462 -5.94 17.59 -5.99
N LYS A 463 -5.47 17.35 -7.22
CA LYS A 463 -6.33 17.45 -8.43
C LYS A 463 -7.42 16.39 -8.45
N ALA A 464 -7.11 15.17 -8.08
CA ALA A 464 -8.09 14.07 -8.00
C ALA A 464 -9.20 14.39 -6.99
N ILE A 465 -8.85 14.89 -5.81
CA ILE A 465 -9.80 15.33 -4.78
C ILE A 465 -10.64 16.49 -5.31
N GLN A 466 -10.02 17.50 -5.89
CA GLN A 466 -10.70 18.66 -6.45
C GLN A 466 -11.74 18.25 -7.50
N VAL A 467 -11.36 17.39 -8.44
CA VAL A 467 -12.22 16.96 -9.56
C VAL A 467 -13.29 15.95 -9.11
N ALA A 468 -12.97 15.04 -8.22
CA ALA A 468 -13.90 14.00 -7.80
C ALA A 468 -14.90 14.45 -6.72
N GLN A 469 -14.53 15.43 -5.91
CA GLN A 469 -15.33 15.86 -4.75
C GLN A 469 -15.82 17.29 -4.82
N PHE A 470 -14.90 18.28 -4.77
CA PHE A 470 -15.30 19.67 -4.54
C PHE A 470 -15.91 20.34 -5.77
N ALA A 471 -15.42 20.08 -6.98
CA ALA A 471 -15.96 20.69 -8.19
C ALA A 471 -17.41 20.22 -8.47
N PRO A 472 -17.72 18.92 -8.48
CA PRO A 472 -19.10 18.45 -8.68
C PRO A 472 -20.01 18.80 -7.50
N LEU A 473 -19.51 18.78 -6.23
CA LEU A 473 -20.27 19.19 -5.07
C LEU A 473 -20.70 20.65 -5.16
N ALA A 474 -19.77 21.55 -5.47
CA ALA A 474 -20.07 22.98 -5.64
C ALA A 474 -21.11 23.24 -6.73
N LYS A 475 -21.01 22.49 -7.85
CA LYS A 475 -21.97 22.56 -8.93
C LYS A 475 -23.35 22.08 -8.51
N LYS A 476 -23.45 20.93 -7.86
CA LYS A 476 -24.73 20.34 -7.41
C LYS A 476 -25.40 21.19 -6.34
N LEU A 477 -24.65 21.68 -5.34
CA LEU A 477 -25.18 22.59 -4.34
C LEU A 477 -25.69 23.89 -4.97
N HIS A 478 -25.02 24.40 -6.01
CA HIS A 478 -25.51 25.57 -6.72
C HIS A 478 -26.82 25.29 -7.46
N GLU A 479 -26.91 24.20 -8.18
CA GLU A 479 -28.13 23.76 -8.88
C GLU A 479 -29.31 23.62 -7.90
N GLU A 480 -29.12 23.00 -6.75
CA GLU A 480 -30.16 22.83 -5.73
C GLU A 480 -30.55 24.15 -5.08
N ALA A 481 -29.58 25.05 -4.80
CA ALA A 481 -29.84 26.38 -4.26
C ALA A 481 -30.68 27.21 -5.24
N GLU A 482 -30.34 27.22 -6.54
CA GLU A 482 -31.09 27.99 -7.53
C GLU A 482 -32.50 27.42 -7.73
N ASN A 483 -32.68 26.08 -7.67
CA ASN A 483 -34.00 25.44 -7.68
C ASN A 483 -34.85 25.88 -6.48
N ALA A 484 -34.28 25.83 -5.27
CA ALA A 484 -34.97 26.29 -4.07
C ALA A 484 -35.32 27.79 -4.13
N CYS A 485 -34.40 28.64 -4.58
CA CYS A 485 -34.63 30.06 -4.82
C CYS A 485 -35.77 30.32 -5.82
N HIS A 486 -35.82 29.55 -6.89
CA HIS A 486 -36.88 29.65 -7.89
C HIS A 486 -38.25 29.24 -7.31
N GLN A 487 -38.30 28.15 -6.54
CA GLN A 487 -39.52 27.71 -5.86
C GLN A 487 -40.03 28.74 -4.85
N LEU A 488 -39.13 29.39 -4.09
CA LEU A 488 -39.48 30.50 -3.17
C LEU A 488 -40.09 31.67 -3.94
N GLN A 489 -39.54 32.05 -5.11
CA GLN A 489 -40.06 33.11 -5.94
C GLN A 489 -41.46 32.81 -6.47
N ILE A 490 -41.68 31.54 -6.90
CA ILE A 490 -43.01 31.08 -7.35
C ILE A 490 -44.00 31.12 -6.18
N ALA A 491 -43.60 30.63 -5.00
CA ALA A 491 -44.43 30.63 -3.81
C ALA A 491 -44.85 32.06 -3.42
N PHE A 492 -43.92 33.02 -3.46
CA PHE A 492 -44.18 34.42 -3.19
C PHE A 492 -45.12 35.06 -4.21
N LYS A 493 -44.92 34.84 -5.53
CA LYS A 493 -45.83 35.32 -6.57
C LYS A 493 -47.24 34.72 -6.40
N SER A 494 -47.29 33.40 -6.05
CA SER A 494 -48.55 32.73 -5.76
C SER A 494 -49.27 33.31 -4.54
N LEU A 495 -48.51 33.67 -3.46
CA LEU A 495 -49.07 34.35 -2.30
C LEU A 495 -49.73 35.66 -2.70
N ASN A 496 -49.05 36.52 -3.46
CA ASN A 496 -49.55 37.81 -3.90
C ASN A 496 -50.88 37.62 -4.67
N SER A 497 -50.93 36.68 -5.61
CA SER A 497 -52.19 36.39 -6.36
C SER A 497 -53.31 35.86 -5.47
N ARG A 498 -52.98 34.99 -4.50
CA ARG A 498 -53.97 34.41 -3.56
C ARG A 498 -54.50 35.45 -2.58
N LEU A 499 -53.66 36.35 -2.08
CA LEU A 499 -54.08 37.46 -1.24
C LEU A 499 -55.01 38.38 -1.98
N SER A 500 -54.62 38.79 -3.21
CA SER A 500 -55.50 39.62 -4.06
C SER A 500 -56.83 38.96 -4.33
N ASN A 501 -56.85 37.67 -4.68
CA ASN A 501 -58.10 36.94 -4.92
C ASN A 501 -58.97 36.81 -3.65
N ALA A 502 -58.35 36.55 -2.48
CA ALA A 502 -59.08 36.42 -1.24
C ALA A 502 -59.70 37.77 -0.84
N GLY A 503 -59.02 38.87 -1.07
CA GLY A 503 -59.52 40.22 -0.87
C GLY A 503 -60.68 40.54 -1.79
N GLU A 504 -60.52 40.34 -3.10
CA GLU A 504 -61.60 40.54 -4.09
C GLU A 504 -62.82 39.70 -3.80
N GLN A 505 -62.65 38.42 -3.37
CA GLN A 505 -63.75 37.53 -2.97
C GLN A 505 -64.46 38.08 -1.74
N ALA A 506 -63.75 38.49 -0.69
CA ALA A 506 -64.35 39.00 0.53
C ALA A 506 -65.12 40.31 0.26
N ILE A 507 -64.58 41.18 -0.61
CA ILE A 507 -65.23 42.44 -0.99
C ILE A 507 -66.48 42.11 -1.84
N GLY A 508 -66.40 41.16 -2.77
CA GLY A 508 -67.56 40.68 -3.51
C GLY A 508 -68.69 40.11 -2.67
N GLU A 509 -68.32 39.26 -1.65
CA GLU A 509 -69.30 38.75 -0.68
C GLU A 509 -69.95 39.87 0.16
N PHE A 510 -69.17 40.87 0.56
CA PHE A 510 -69.69 42.06 1.21
C PHE A 510 -70.65 42.81 0.29
N GLU A 511 -70.30 43.06 -0.95
CA GLU A 511 -71.12 43.74 -1.95
C GLU A 511 -72.47 43.06 -2.14
N ASP A 512 -72.45 41.72 -2.33
CA ASP A 512 -73.64 40.92 -2.56
C ASP A 512 -74.50 40.86 -1.27
N ALA A 513 -73.91 40.75 -0.08
CA ALA A 513 -74.64 40.71 1.17
C ALA A 513 -75.38 42.01 1.47
N VAL A 514 -74.69 43.17 1.26
CA VAL A 514 -75.33 44.49 1.40
C VAL A 514 -76.43 44.69 0.37
N ARG A 515 -76.13 44.35 -0.92
CA ARG A 515 -77.10 44.48 -2.01
C ARG A 515 -78.36 43.68 -1.73
N ASN A 516 -78.24 42.42 -1.40
CA ASN A 516 -79.38 41.54 -1.12
C ASN A 516 -80.21 42.06 0.05
N ARG A 517 -79.56 42.43 1.16
CA ARG A 517 -80.23 42.92 2.37
C ARG A 517 -80.98 44.21 2.13
N VAL A 518 -80.41 45.12 1.33
CA VAL A 518 -81.09 46.39 1.02
C VAL A 518 -82.17 46.19 -0.04
N TYR A 519 -82.00 45.33 -1.03
CA TYR A 519 -82.99 44.99 -2.03
C TYR A 519 -84.21 44.31 -1.41
N ASP A 520 -84.03 43.39 -0.48
CA ASP A 520 -85.12 42.79 0.26
C ASP A 520 -85.97 43.84 0.97
N ARG A 521 -85.33 44.86 1.57
CA ARG A 521 -86.06 45.98 2.22
C ARG A 521 -86.72 46.92 1.18
N ILE A 522 -86.08 47.15 0.03
CA ILE A 522 -86.71 47.90 -1.04
C ILE A 522 -87.92 47.24 -1.61
N ASP A 523 -87.99 45.91 -1.66
CA ASP A 523 -89.10 45.11 -2.15
C ASP A 523 -90.35 45.23 -1.21
N ASP A 524 -90.13 45.56 0.06
CA ASP A 524 -91.20 45.91 1.06
C ASP A 524 -91.78 47.33 0.87
N ASP A 525 -91.40 48.06 -0.19
CA ASP A 525 -91.91 49.41 -0.54
C ASP A 525 -91.64 50.48 0.54
N ILE A 526 -90.48 50.52 1.07
CA ILE A 526 -90.09 51.41 2.21
C ILE A 526 -89.96 52.88 1.79
N SER A 527 -90.09 53.83 2.78
CA SER A 527 -89.80 55.27 2.59
C SER A 527 -88.36 55.53 2.24
N ASN A 528 -88.04 56.71 1.67
CA ASN A 528 -86.62 57.08 1.41
C ASN A 528 -85.80 57.24 2.69
N ASP A 529 -86.44 57.61 3.80
CA ASP A 529 -85.73 57.69 5.10
C ASP A 529 -85.48 56.28 5.67
N ASP A 530 -86.50 55.38 5.55
CA ASP A 530 -86.29 53.96 5.90
C ASP A 530 -85.27 53.29 5.05
N PHE A 531 -85.18 53.65 3.72
CA PHE A 531 -84.19 53.21 2.82
C PHE A 531 -82.78 53.62 3.28
N LYS A 532 -82.60 54.86 3.64
CA LYS A 532 -81.33 55.38 4.21
C LYS A 532 -80.90 54.57 5.42
N GLU A 533 -81.82 54.41 6.33
CA GLU A 533 -81.56 53.67 7.57
C GLU A 533 -81.21 52.17 7.21
N ALA A 534 -81.96 51.58 6.33
CA ALA A 534 -81.70 50.20 5.88
C ALA A 534 -80.32 50.04 5.18
N LEU A 535 -79.97 51.01 4.35
CA LEU A 535 -78.60 50.98 3.70
C LEU A 535 -77.48 51.19 4.71
N GLU A 536 -77.64 52.17 5.63
CA GLU A 536 -76.67 52.41 6.72
C GLU A 536 -76.51 51.18 7.63
N GLN A 537 -77.64 50.57 8.02
CA GLN A 537 -77.66 49.38 8.89
C GLN A 537 -77.01 48.15 8.12
N ALA A 538 -77.32 47.99 6.84
CA ALA A 538 -76.72 46.94 6.05
C ALA A 538 -75.23 47.12 5.88
N LEU A 539 -74.76 48.33 5.53
CA LEU A 539 -73.37 48.64 5.43
C LEU A 539 -72.63 48.44 6.72
N GLN A 540 -73.17 48.90 7.86
CA GLN A 540 -72.54 48.74 9.18
C GLN A 540 -72.48 47.26 9.63
N SER A 541 -73.56 46.51 9.40
CA SER A 541 -73.61 45.07 9.74
C SER A 541 -72.62 44.27 8.90
N GLU A 542 -72.59 44.43 7.58
CA GLU A 542 -71.74 43.68 6.69
C GLU A 542 -70.27 44.16 6.73
N GLN A 543 -70.05 45.45 7.11
CA GLN A 543 -68.73 45.94 7.45
C GLN A 543 -68.12 45.17 8.62
N SER A 544 -68.89 44.92 9.67
CA SER A 544 -68.41 44.14 10.83
C SER A 544 -68.09 42.69 10.41
N ALA A 545 -68.91 42.10 9.52
CA ALA A 545 -68.65 40.78 8.97
C ALA A 545 -67.38 40.78 8.08
N LEU A 546 -67.16 41.82 7.25
CA LEU A 546 -65.95 41.94 6.44
C LEU A 546 -64.66 42.08 7.32
N GLN A 547 -64.76 42.87 8.39
CA GLN A 547 -63.65 43.08 9.35
C GLN A 547 -63.26 41.78 10.08
N GLU A 548 -64.15 40.81 10.25
CA GLU A 548 -63.87 39.50 10.84
C GLU A 548 -63.37 38.49 9.79
N LYS A 549 -64.01 38.46 8.63
CA LYS A 549 -63.74 37.43 7.57
C LYS A 549 -62.48 37.70 6.77
N LEU A 550 -62.20 38.97 6.42
CA LEU A 550 -61.06 39.33 5.56
C LEU A 550 -59.74 38.98 6.21
N PRO A 551 -59.42 39.36 7.45
CA PRO A 551 -58.17 38.95 8.13
C PRO A 551 -58.04 37.42 8.16
N THR A 552 -59.10 36.68 8.53
CA THR A 552 -59.09 35.21 8.58
C THR A 552 -58.79 34.57 7.23
N ALA A 553 -59.34 35.12 6.13
CA ALA A 553 -59.09 34.63 4.77
C ALA A 553 -57.64 34.91 4.34
N LEU A 554 -57.09 36.03 4.69
CA LEU A 554 -55.72 36.43 4.41
C LEU A 554 -54.71 35.62 5.23
N ASP A 555 -54.96 35.44 6.55
CA ASP A 555 -54.11 34.64 7.46
C ASP A 555 -53.98 33.20 6.94
N LYS A 556 -55.05 32.60 6.44
CA LYS A 556 -55.01 31.29 5.84
C LYS A 556 -54.05 31.20 4.62
N GLN A 557 -54.00 32.25 3.78
CA GLN A 557 -53.09 32.29 2.64
C GLN A 557 -51.64 32.44 3.07
N VAL A 558 -51.41 33.24 4.11
CA VAL A 558 -50.08 33.43 4.73
C VAL A 558 -49.59 32.16 5.39
N GLU A 559 -50.44 31.48 6.16
CA GLU A 559 -50.08 30.18 6.77
C GLU A 559 -49.67 29.13 5.72
N GLN A 560 -50.45 29.04 4.63
CA GLN A 560 -50.09 28.16 3.51
C GLN A 560 -48.76 28.53 2.86
N PHE A 561 -48.50 29.84 2.75
CA PHE A 561 -47.20 30.30 2.22
C PHE A 561 -46.05 29.94 3.16
N GLN A 562 -46.20 30.19 4.49
CA GLN A 562 -45.20 29.84 5.49
C GLN A 562 -44.86 28.34 5.45
N LYS A 563 -45.90 27.48 5.33
CA LYS A 563 -45.72 26.05 5.19
C LYS A 563 -44.94 25.70 3.91
N SER A 564 -45.27 26.34 2.79
CA SER A 564 -44.55 26.12 1.51
C SER A 564 -43.09 26.54 1.62
N VAL A 565 -42.78 27.68 2.25
CA VAL A 565 -41.41 28.15 2.50
C VAL A 565 -40.65 27.14 3.36
N SER A 566 -41.27 26.70 4.47
CA SER A 566 -40.66 25.68 5.35
C SER A 566 -40.34 24.38 4.63
N GLU A 567 -41.27 23.86 3.81
CA GLU A 567 -41.07 22.66 3.02
C GLU A 567 -39.95 22.79 1.98
N ILE A 568 -39.84 23.96 1.32
CA ILE A 568 -38.74 24.24 0.35
C ILE A 568 -37.39 24.24 1.05
N VAL A 569 -37.29 24.93 2.21
CA VAL A 569 -36.04 25.02 2.99
C VAL A 569 -35.63 23.66 3.52
N GLN A 570 -36.57 22.90 4.12
CA GLN A 570 -36.29 21.55 4.64
C GLN A 570 -35.85 20.57 3.54
N ARG A 571 -36.47 20.64 2.35
CA ARG A 571 -36.07 19.81 1.21
C ARG A 571 -34.67 20.13 0.74
N PHE A 572 -34.34 21.41 0.64
CA PHE A 572 -32.98 21.85 0.32
C PHE A 572 -31.96 21.35 1.35
N GLU A 573 -32.28 21.47 2.66
CA GLU A 573 -31.42 20.98 3.74
C GLU A 573 -31.14 19.48 3.61
N ALA A 574 -32.17 18.68 3.41
CA ALA A 574 -32.03 17.23 3.24
C ALA A 574 -31.13 16.89 2.05
N HIS A 575 -31.40 17.49 0.86
CA HIS A 575 -30.59 17.26 -0.33
C HIS A 575 -29.14 17.71 -0.16
N ALA A 576 -28.91 18.86 0.46
CA ALA A 576 -27.55 19.36 0.70
C ALA A 576 -26.77 18.42 1.65
N LYS A 577 -27.41 17.89 2.70
CA LYS A 577 -26.79 16.88 3.60
C LYS A 577 -26.46 15.59 2.85
N ASP A 578 -27.39 15.09 2.02
CA ASP A 578 -27.15 13.89 1.22
C ASP A 578 -26.00 14.05 0.23
N LEU A 579 -25.89 15.19 -0.43
CA LEU A 579 -24.79 15.54 -1.31
C LEU A 579 -23.45 15.55 -0.54
N LEU A 580 -23.38 16.21 0.63
CA LEU A 580 -22.19 16.23 1.46
C LEU A 580 -21.76 14.84 1.89
N ALA A 581 -22.68 14.00 2.37
CA ALA A 581 -22.41 12.64 2.79
C ALA A 581 -21.93 11.78 1.60
N GLY A 582 -22.58 11.89 0.44
CA GLY A 582 -22.22 11.13 -0.77
C GLY A 582 -20.82 11.45 -1.28
N TYR A 583 -20.46 12.73 -1.38
CA TYR A 583 -19.13 13.14 -1.85
C TYR A 583 -18.03 12.88 -0.82
N SER A 584 -18.33 12.89 0.49
CA SER A 584 -17.40 12.47 1.55
C SER A 584 -17.00 11.00 1.42
N GLN A 585 -17.94 10.11 1.06
CA GLN A 585 -17.66 8.69 0.88
C GLN A 585 -16.82 8.40 -0.39
N ILE A 586 -17.02 9.13 -1.47
CA ILE A 586 -16.25 8.98 -2.71
C ILE A 586 -14.75 9.19 -2.47
N GLY A 587 -14.39 10.14 -1.59
CA GLY A 587 -13.00 10.40 -1.23
C GLY A 587 -12.30 9.25 -0.50
N LYS A 588 -13.02 8.54 0.35
CA LYS A 588 -12.46 7.40 1.12
C LYS A 588 -12.19 6.16 0.26
N ALA A 589 -12.88 6.00 -0.87
CA ALA A 589 -12.81 4.80 -1.70
C ALA A 589 -11.73 4.83 -2.79
N ARG A 590 -11.16 5.98 -3.14
CA ARG A 590 -10.25 6.16 -4.29
C ARG A 590 -8.79 6.45 -3.97
N LEU A 591 -8.45 6.67 -2.71
CA LEU A 591 -7.11 7.04 -2.28
C LEU A 591 -6.31 5.79 -1.90
N ALA A 592 -5.81 5.07 -2.90
CA ALA A 592 -4.90 3.94 -2.73
C ALA A 592 -3.47 4.36 -3.12
N GLY A 593 -2.90 5.34 -2.42
CA GLY A 593 -1.49 5.73 -2.54
C GLY A 593 -0.85 5.83 -1.17
N ASP A 594 0.48 5.78 -1.10
CA ASP A 594 1.26 5.99 0.14
C ASP A 594 1.01 7.36 0.79
N PHE A 595 0.35 8.27 0.09
CA PHE A 595 -0.13 9.58 0.52
C PHE A 595 -1.66 9.61 0.52
N SER A 596 -2.29 9.42 1.67
CA SER A 596 -3.73 9.68 1.81
C SER A 596 -3.93 11.04 2.47
N LEU A 597 -4.28 12.05 1.68
CA LEU A 597 -4.91 13.27 2.19
C LEU A 597 -6.33 12.90 2.65
N ASN A 598 -6.53 12.75 3.96
CA ASN A 598 -7.84 12.57 4.55
C ASN A 598 -8.61 13.89 4.48
N VAL A 599 -9.27 14.15 3.35
CA VAL A 599 -10.11 15.34 3.18
C VAL A 599 -11.50 15.04 3.72
N ASN A 600 -11.79 15.54 4.92
CA ASN A 600 -13.10 15.46 5.51
C ASN A 600 -13.93 16.65 4.98
N ILE A 601 -14.99 16.39 4.20
CA ILE A 601 -15.84 17.44 3.60
C ILE A 601 -16.81 18.03 4.64
N ASP A 602 -17.08 17.29 5.72
CA ASP A 602 -18.15 17.58 6.68
C ASP A 602 -17.91 18.84 7.53
N ASN A 603 -16.69 19.35 7.64
CA ASN A 603 -16.36 20.45 8.56
C ASN A 603 -16.41 21.85 7.92
N GLY A 604 -16.42 21.98 6.60
CA GLY A 604 -16.27 23.28 5.91
C GLY A 604 -17.55 23.87 5.34
N ILE A 605 -18.64 23.10 5.27
CA ILE A 605 -19.93 23.54 4.70
C ILE A 605 -21.02 23.33 5.75
N ASN A 606 -21.26 24.36 6.55
CA ASN A 606 -22.21 24.28 7.65
C ASN A 606 -23.64 24.55 7.17
N VAL A 607 -24.26 23.58 6.48
CA VAL A 607 -25.65 23.67 6.02
C VAL A 607 -26.62 23.74 7.21
N VAL A 608 -26.37 22.95 8.25
CA VAL A 608 -27.26 22.85 9.43
C VAL A 608 -27.26 24.17 10.23
N GLY A 609 -26.08 24.72 10.47
CA GLY A 609 -25.98 26.00 11.24
C GLY A 609 -26.54 27.20 10.47
N LEU A 610 -26.36 27.24 9.15
CA LEU A 610 -26.93 28.29 8.30
C LEU A 610 -28.46 28.20 8.25
N LEU A 611 -29.01 26.99 8.13
CA LEU A 611 -30.47 26.81 8.07
C LEU A 611 -31.14 26.87 9.44
N ALA A 612 -30.46 26.50 10.52
CA ALA A 612 -30.95 26.71 11.88
C ALA A 612 -31.15 28.23 12.21
N SER A 613 -30.27 29.08 11.66
CA SER A 613 -30.45 30.54 11.77
C SER A 613 -31.69 31.03 11.02
N LEU A 614 -32.12 30.33 9.95
CA LEU A 614 -33.35 30.63 9.21
C LEU A 614 -34.61 30.10 9.89
N ALA A 615 -34.57 28.87 10.44
CA ALA A 615 -35.70 28.25 11.09
C ALA A 615 -36.13 29.01 12.35
N GLY A 616 -35.18 29.60 13.09
CA GLY A 616 -35.46 30.48 14.23
C GLY A 616 -35.97 31.86 13.86
N GLY A 617 -35.70 32.35 12.66
CA GLY A 617 -35.97 33.71 12.23
C GLY A 617 -37.11 33.89 11.22
N ALA A 618 -37.23 33.02 10.23
CA ALA A 618 -38.13 33.24 9.08
C ALA A 618 -39.60 32.94 9.39
N VAL A 619 -39.89 32.00 10.32
CA VAL A 619 -41.26 31.59 10.66
C VAL A 619 -41.90 32.51 11.71
N LEU A 620 -41.11 33.27 12.48
CA LEU A 620 -41.57 34.07 13.61
C LEU A 620 -41.80 35.57 13.31
N PHE A 621 -41.45 36.07 12.10
CA PHE A 621 -41.42 37.49 11.82
C PHE A 621 -42.60 38.05 11.04
N TRP A 622 -43.54 37.25 10.61
CA TRP A 622 -44.79 37.75 10.05
C TRP A 622 -45.78 38.05 11.17
N ASN A 623 -45.90 39.36 11.57
CA ASN A 623 -46.93 39.80 12.47
C ASN A 623 -48.12 40.29 11.66
N PRO A 624 -49.30 39.66 11.74
CA PRO A 624 -50.50 40.09 11.03
C PRO A 624 -51.08 41.43 11.53
N ALA A 625 -50.35 42.15 12.41
CA ALA A 625 -50.82 43.43 12.95
C ALA A 625 -51.06 44.49 11.86
N GLY A 626 -50.37 44.42 10.71
CA GLY A 626 -50.64 45.31 9.57
C GLY A 626 -52.04 45.11 8.97
N TRP A 627 -52.51 43.85 8.96
CA TRP A 627 -53.84 43.53 8.44
C TRP A 627 -54.99 43.94 9.35
N VAL A 628 -54.76 44.03 10.67
CA VAL A 628 -55.68 44.57 11.63
C VAL A 628 -55.85 46.05 11.46
N LEU A 629 -54.75 46.77 11.14
CA LEU A 629 -54.81 48.21 10.85
C LEU A 629 -55.54 48.52 9.56
N MET A 630 -55.50 47.63 8.56
CA MET A 630 -56.28 47.73 7.32
C MET A 630 -57.80 47.67 7.59
N SER A 631 -58.24 46.75 8.45
CA SER A 631 -59.66 46.63 8.80
C SER A 631 -60.23 47.89 9.44
N ILE A 632 -59.40 48.65 10.20
CA ILE A 632 -59.76 49.93 10.81
C ILE A 632 -59.82 51.05 9.76
N GLY A 633 -58.91 51.07 8.77
CA GLY A 633 -58.91 52.06 7.68
C GLY A 633 -60.12 51.94 6.76
N VAL A 634 -60.51 50.71 6.42
CA VAL A 634 -61.72 50.42 5.64
C VAL A 634 -63.01 50.86 6.39
N ALA A 635 -63.04 50.70 7.72
CA ALA A 635 -64.14 51.13 8.54
C ALA A 635 -64.39 52.68 8.52
N THR A 636 -63.33 53.44 8.51
CA THR A 636 -63.41 54.92 8.45
C THR A 636 -63.83 55.44 7.06
N LEU A 637 -63.46 54.73 5.98
CA LEU A 637 -63.89 55.08 4.61
C LEU A 637 -65.38 54.84 4.40
N LEU A 638 -65.93 53.77 4.89
CA LEU A 638 -67.37 53.43 4.76
C LEU A 638 -68.27 54.46 5.45
N VAL A 639 -67.88 54.96 6.62
CA VAL A 639 -68.66 55.98 7.34
C VAL A 639 -68.63 57.36 6.59
N GLY A 640 -67.57 57.66 5.89
CA GLY A 640 -67.47 58.88 5.04
C GLY A 640 -68.36 58.84 3.78
N LEU A 641 -68.49 57.70 3.16
CA LEU A 641 -69.24 57.52 1.93
C LEU A 641 -70.76 57.53 2.12
N ALA A 642 -71.27 57.01 3.26
CA ALA A 642 -72.70 57.03 3.60
C ALA A 642 -73.27 58.43 3.74
N LYS A 643 -72.43 59.45 4.02
CA LYS A 643 -72.86 60.86 4.14
C LYS A 643 -72.94 61.66 2.85
N ALA A 644 -72.36 61.24 1.76
CA ALA A 644 -72.19 62.04 0.52
C ALA A 644 -73.34 61.93 -0.52
N VAL A 645 -74.28 61.00 -0.36
CA VAL A 645 -75.14 60.55 -1.47
C VAL A 645 -76.56 61.08 -1.47
N TRP A 646 -76.90 62.05 -0.65
CA TRP A 646 -78.28 62.39 -0.23
C TRP A 646 -78.97 63.45 -1.06
N SER A 647 -78.69 63.81 -2.28
CA SER A 647 -79.24 65.03 -2.90
C SER A 647 -80.33 64.82 -4.00
N PHE A 648 -80.71 63.65 -4.45
CA PHE A 648 -81.66 63.52 -5.55
C PHE A 648 -82.58 62.29 -5.45
N PHE A 649 -83.85 62.44 -4.97
CA PHE A 649 -84.94 61.49 -5.17
C PHE A 649 -86.23 62.18 -5.57
N ASP A 650 -86.71 61.94 -6.88
CA ASP A 650 -88.04 62.38 -7.33
C ASP A 650 -88.98 61.12 -7.41
N SER A 651 -90.29 61.29 -7.26
CA SER A 651 -91.25 60.36 -6.62
C SER A 651 -91.81 59.20 -7.48
N ASP A 652 -91.62 59.10 -8.83
CA ASP A 652 -92.40 58.15 -9.65
C ASP A 652 -91.74 56.83 -10.02
N TYR A 653 -90.45 56.59 -9.71
CA TYR A 653 -89.72 55.35 -9.88
C TYR A 653 -88.91 54.94 -8.63
N LYS A 654 -89.57 55.01 -7.51
CA LYS A 654 -88.93 54.90 -6.24
C LYS A 654 -88.06 53.63 -6.06
N LYS A 655 -88.55 52.43 -6.28
CA LYS A 655 -87.81 51.16 -6.14
C LYS A 655 -86.63 51.07 -7.12
N GLY A 656 -86.84 51.51 -8.40
CA GLY A 656 -85.75 51.49 -9.38
C GLY A 656 -84.64 52.49 -9.06
N GLN A 657 -84.99 53.70 -8.53
CA GLN A 657 -84.01 54.70 -8.10
C GLN A 657 -83.29 54.26 -6.84
N GLN A 658 -84.02 53.69 -5.86
CA GLN A 658 -83.42 53.15 -4.64
C GLN A 658 -82.42 52.01 -4.95
N ARG A 659 -82.75 51.06 -5.85
CA ARG A 659 -81.83 50.01 -6.31
C ARG A 659 -80.61 50.63 -7.01
N LYS A 660 -80.82 51.56 -7.96
CA LYS A 660 -79.72 52.22 -8.68
C LYS A 660 -78.82 53.03 -7.71
N ALA A 661 -79.43 53.71 -6.71
CA ALA A 661 -78.67 54.39 -5.67
C ALA A 661 -77.86 53.45 -4.79
N THR A 662 -78.45 52.26 -4.45
CA THR A 662 -77.75 51.16 -3.76
C THR A 662 -76.55 50.72 -4.56
N ASP A 663 -76.74 50.39 -5.84
CA ASP A 663 -75.66 49.85 -6.71
C ASP A 663 -74.53 50.88 -6.86
N ASN A 664 -74.84 52.18 -7.19
CA ASN A 664 -73.81 53.24 -7.35
C ASN A 664 -73.03 53.50 -6.04
N ASN A 665 -73.72 53.51 -4.88
CA ASN A 665 -73.06 53.74 -3.61
C ASN A 665 -72.20 52.54 -3.20
N LEU A 666 -72.72 51.35 -3.46
CA LEU A 666 -72.03 50.12 -3.18
C LEU A 666 -70.79 49.93 -4.09
N GLU A 667 -70.92 50.25 -5.39
CA GLU A 667 -69.82 50.26 -6.33
C GLU A 667 -68.68 51.19 -5.88
N ASN A 668 -69.02 52.49 -5.54
CA ASN A 668 -68.04 53.45 -5.03
C ASN A 668 -67.41 53.02 -3.70
N ALA A 669 -68.21 52.41 -2.78
CA ALA A 669 -67.69 51.89 -1.53
C ALA A 669 -66.74 50.71 -1.74
N CYS A 670 -67.11 49.77 -2.59
CA CYS A 670 -66.32 48.61 -2.90
C CYS A 670 -65.02 48.97 -3.66
N GLU A 671 -65.11 49.98 -4.59
CA GLU A 671 -63.91 50.48 -5.31
C GLU A 671 -62.92 51.13 -4.32
N ALA A 672 -63.40 51.96 -3.41
CA ALA A 672 -62.55 52.55 -2.37
C ALA A 672 -61.92 51.50 -1.43
N ILE A 673 -62.67 50.43 -1.11
CA ILE A 673 -62.16 49.31 -0.30
C ILE A 673 -61.12 48.55 -1.11
N ARG A 674 -61.35 48.27 -2.42
CA ARG A 674 -60.37 47.61 -3.31
C ARG A 674 -59.10 48.41 -3.43
N ASP A 675 -59.20 49.71 -3.60
CA ASP A 675 -58.01 50.60 -3.76
C ASP A 675 -57.21 50.67 -2.43
N SER A 676 -57.88 50.80 -1.29
CA SER A 676 -57.22 50.74 0.03
C SER A 676 -56.58 49.36 0.30
N PHE A 677 -57.24 48.27 -0.10
CA PHE A 677 -56.69 46.92 -0.01
C PHE A 677 -55.44 46.74 -0.87
N ARG A 678 -55.48 47.21 -2.18
CA ARG A 678 -54.34 47.16 -3.08
C ARG A 678 -53.18 47.99 -2.57
N GLU A 679 -53.43 49.19 -2.03
CA GLU A 679 -52.39 50.04 -1.45
C GLU A 679 -51.76 49.39 -0.23
N THR A 680 -52.54 48.76 0.62
CA THR A 680 -52.00 48.03 1.76
C THR A 680 -51.15 46.80 1.35
N LEU A 681 -51.61 46.04 0.33
CA LEU A 681 -50.82 44.94 -0.21
C LEU A 681 -49.49 45.46 -0.79
N ALA A 682 -49.53 46.63 -1.51
CA ALA A 682 -48.33 47.24 -2.07
C ALA A 682 -47.33 47.73 -0.97
N GLN A 683 -47.80 48.05 0.24
CA GLN A 683 -46.94 48.42 1.36
C GLN A 683 -46.41 47.23 2.15
N GLU A 684 -47.20 46.16 2.35
CA GLU A 684 -46.87 45.00 3.18
C GLU A 684 -46.09 43.89 2.46
N LEU A 685 -46.20 43.79 1.13
CA LEU A 685 -45.50 42.77 0.36
C LEU A 685 -43.98 43.02 0.24
N PRO A 686 -43.47 44.26 -0.01
CA PRO A 686 -42.03 44.49 -0.12
C PRO A 686 -41.17 44.04 1.06
N PRO A 687 -41.55 44.30 2.34
CA PRO A 687 -40.82 43.76 3.48
C PRO A 687 -40.74 42.22 3.50
N LEU A 688 -41.77 41.56 3.02
CA LEU A 688 -41.79 40.10 2.89
C LEU A 688 -40.87 39.63 1.76
N GLU A 689 -40.89 40.32 0.62
CA GLU A 689 -40.00 40.05 -0.49
C GLU A 689 -38.53 40.15 -0.09
N GLU A 690 -38.19 41.19 0.71
CA GLU A 690 -36.83 41.36 1.27
C GLU A 690 -36.43 40.16 2.13
N LYS A 691 -37.34 39.65 2.98
CA LYS A 691 -37.07 38.46 3.78
C LYS A 691 -36.90 37.19 2.92
N ILE A 692 -37.67 37.02 1.88
CA ILE A 692 -37.47 35.92 0.91
C ILE A 692 -36.11 36.07 0.25
N GLU A 693 -35.66 37.28 -0.08
CA GLU A 693 -34.33 37.48 -0.66
C GLU A 693 -33.19 37.16 0.33
N GLN A 694 -33.40 37.48 1.64
CA GLN A 694 -32.47 37.04 2.68
C GLN A 694 -32.38 35.50 2.76
N ILE A 695 -33.51 34.78 2.74
CA ILE A 695 -33.54 33.33 2.69
C ILE A 695 -32.80 32.81 1.46
N ARG A 696 -33.03 33.35 0.26
CA ARG A 696 -32.34 33.01 -0.99
C ARG A 696 -30.83 33.18 -0.90
N THR A 697 -30.39 34.28 -0.25
CA THR A 697 -28.98 34.55 0.00
C THR A 697 -28.36 33.45 0.88
N VAL A 698 -29.03 33.05 1.95
CA VAL A 698 -28.56 32.00 2.85
C VAL A 698 -28.56 30.62 2.17
N LEU A 699 -29.56 30.29 1.35
CA LEU A 699 -29.60 29.04 0.60
C LEU A 699 -28.43 28.89 -0.38
N ARG A 700 -27.90 30.00 -0.92
CA ARG A 700 -26.72 30.02 -1.80
C ARG A 700 -25.40 29.84 -1.07
N GLN A 701 -25.33 30.08 0.25
CA GLN A 701 -24.07 30.05 1.01
C GLN A 701 -23.32 28.72 0.94
N PRO A 702 -23.95 27.54 1.08
CA PRO A 702 -23.25 26.27 0.97
C PRO A 702 -22.54 26.09 -0.38
N ALA A 703 -23.18 26.51 -1.47
CA ALA A 703 -22.59 26.46 -2.82
C ALA A 703 -21.38 27.41 -2.96
N LEU A 704 -21.48 28.62 -2.39
CA LEU A 704 -20.37 29.58 -2.38
C LEU A 704 -19.20 29.08 -1.54
N GLN A 705 -19.46 28.46 -0.40
CA GLN A 705 -18.44 27.86 0.47
C GLN A 705 -17.72 26.70 -0.27
N ALA A 706 -18.46 25.78 -0.86
CA ALA A 706 -17.90 24.68 -1.63
C ALA A 706 -17.06 25.19 -2.82
N ARG A 707 -17.54 26.22 -3.53
CA ARG A 707 -16.82 26.86 -4.63
C ARG A 707 -15.53 27.52 -4.16
N HIS A 708 -15.53 28.17 -3.01
CA HIS A 708 -14.34 28.80 -2.43
C HIS A 708 -13.26 27.77 -2.12
N ILE A 709 -13.60 26.65 -1.45
CA ILE A 709 -12.67 25.56 -1.17
C ILE A 709 -12.13 24.98 -2.47
N ASN A 710 -12.99 24.72 -3.46
CA ASN A 710 -12.61 24.23 -4.77
C ASN A 710 -11.58 25.14 -5.47
N GLN A 711 -11.77 26.44 -5.42
CA GLN A 711 -10.85 27.43 -6.00
C GLN A 711 -9.48 27.44 -5.29
N LYS A 712 -9.45 27.30 -3.95
CA LYS A 712 -8.20 27.23 -3.17
C LYS A 712 -7.42 25.97 -3.50
N LEU A 713 -8.08 24.83 -3.64
CA LEU A 713 -7.45 23.57 -4.03
C LEU A 713 -6.92 23.62 -5.48
N ASP A 714 -7.65 24.25 -6.40
CA ASP A 714 -7.18 24.44 -7.79
C ASP A 714 -5.94 25.33 -7.86
N ALA A 715 -5.92 26.40 -7.08
CA ALA A 715 -4.76 27.29 -6.97
C ALA A 715 -3.55 26.57 -6.34
N ALA A 716 -3.77 25.73 -5.33
CA ALA A 716 -2.72 24.90 -4.73
C ALA A 716 -2.16 23.91 -5.76
N HIS A 717 -3.04 23.20 -6.50
CA HIS A 717 -2.63 22.32 -7.59
C HIS A 717 -1.77 23.03 -8.63
N LEU A 718 -2.18 24.17 -9.12
CA LEU A 718 -1.43 24.94 -10.12
C LEU A 718 -0.08 25.42 -9.58
N GLY A 719 -0.03 25.88 -8.34
CA GLY A 719 1.22 26.29 -7.68
C GLY A 719 2.20 25.14 -7.49
N LEU A 720 1.73 24.00 -7.00
CA LEU A 720 2.55 22.80 -6.84
C LEU A 720 3.03 22.25 -8.19
N LYS A 721 2.18 22.26 -9.22
CA LYS A 721 2.56 21.89 -10.59
C LYS A 721 3.68 22.76 -11.13
N LYS A 722 3.65 24.06 -10.87
CA LYS A 722 4.73 24.98 -11.24
C LYS A 722 6.02 24.62 -10.52
N ILE A 723 5.98 24.40 -9.21
CA ILE A 723 7.16 23.97 -8.44
C ILE A 723 7.74 22.66 -9.00
N ALA A 724 6.88 21.66 -9.29
CA ALA A 724 7.31 20.40 -9.88
C ALA A 724 7.99 20.59 -11.26
N SER A 725 7.50 21.53 -12.08
CA SER A 725 8.12 21.85 -13.38
C SER A 725 9.45 22.56 -13.25
N ASP A 726 9.58 23.47 -12.27
CA ASP A 726 10.82 24.22 -12.00
C ASP A 726 11.92 23.31 -11.44
N LEU A 727 11.56 22.20 -10.75
CA LEU A 727 12.51 21.19 -10.32
C LEU A 727 13.03 20.31 -11.47
N LYS A 728 12.33 20.23 -12.57
CA LYS A 728 12.73 19.47 -13.77
C LYS A 728 13.71 20.28 -14.65
N ALA A 729 13.63 21.59 -14.64
CA ALA A 729 14.50 22.49 -15.41
C ALA A 729 15.88 22.62 -14.74
#